data_e72743f40d7fdf7f89d2e593e24c7e21
#
_entry.id   e72743f40d7fdf7f89d2e593e24c7e21
#
_cell.length_a   1.000
_cell.length_b   1.000
_cell.length_c   1.000
_cell.angle_alpha   90.00
_cell.angle_beta   90.00
_cell.angle_gamma   90.00
#
_symmetry.space_group_name_H-M   'P 1'
#
loop_
_entity.id
_entity.type
_entity.pdbx_description
1 polymer ?
#
loop_
_entity_poly.entity_id
_entity_poly.type
_entity_poly.pdbx_seq_one_letter_code
_entity_poly.pdbx_strand_id
1 'polypeptide(L)'
;MEDNKEEIHHLETMISLHKKNLYMLEEMLARYGTDQPLHLINSVTMEKEAILRYTKKIESLTSTGREREKSTALAKLPRRPYFVGREQELKTILQSLRPNSRTFIIGIEGIGGVGKSALAIETSYHCIENDLFEAVIWISTKEVVLTLHGIEPIIPEAKSLSDILITIGTNLGNPTIGNLSIQDQIKRAYNLIARQTTLLVLDNFESLSKNEQRDILDFLRNSPMTLKVVITSRERVSDGQIIRLQGLSYEESNALLAWESQQKHIHLTTDQSKYLIDLTGGLPLALLWVQGQIAVLGYSVTQVLDKLSLDVDIPILQYCFNHSWNLLGGPDAKKLLFILALQPDSVSRTALKEIGGIESNDDFENTISELLQLSLIEHEIDNDYFSILPLTRRFVRSQFASNRKFIKQAELKTAQYYVDLASQKSSFEEWRGYDDLLVDRNNILGVAQWCYKSVQKKQARSGGLTKQTKAIAEMLVQIGTTFGSVLWQRAFWYDRMTLAHAALNAAKLLPDWRSVSIFARNIAWIYFYQSDYLRALHWAEEALSATTKTEDPLLIAAARRLLGTVELRLGNFNRSEQLLLEVLNASGEFVNDDYGIYSKGFAQYGLGDLEYERGNTSGAGDWYRKALDTWQNPVRKDPIRHISLALNGLGFVALREKRYEESKQFFTDAIQSAEEFGRIDELAKGQIGLASVSFETGTDLKNSLLLINGSIESFQQLGMQYEIQKSLELREKVLKAKPEILTSG
;
A
#
# COMPACT_ATOMS: atom_id res chain seq x y z
N MET A 1 23.16 18.03 4.79
CA MET A 1 24.23 17.08 5.19
C MET A 1 24.87 17.42 6.55
N GLU A 2 25.03 18.71 6.91
CA GLU A 2 25.51 19.09 8.24
C GLU A 2 24.43 18.82 9.30
N ASP A 3 23.17 19.16 9.07
CA ASP A 3 22.04 18.88 9.97
C ASP A 3 21.88 17.39 10.29
N ASN A 4 22.03 16.51 9.29
CA ASN A 4 21.97 15.07 9.53
C ASN A 4 23.13 14.56 10.40
N LYS A 5 24.31 15.21 10.34
CA LYS A 5 25.44 14.83 11.20
C LYS A 5 25.21 15.22 12.65
N GLU A 6 24.61 16.38 12.89
CA GLU A 6 24.26 16.81 14.25
C GLU A 6 23.15 15.92 14.84
N GLU A 7 22.13 15.57 14.04
CA GLU A 7 21.07 14.67 14.46
C GLU A 7 21.61 13.25 14.72
N ILE A 8 22.48 12.71 13.86
CA ILE A 8 23.14 11.41 14.07
C ILE A 8 23.97 11.45 15.36
N HIS A 9 24.79 12.48 15.58
CA HIS A 9 25.59 12.61 16.79
C HIS A 9 24.72 12.71 18.06
N HIS A 10 23.58 13.41 17.97
CA HIS A 10 22.62 13.47 19.07
C HIS A 10 22.02 12.08 19.37
N LEU A 11 21.62 11.35 18.34
CA LEU A 11 21.07 9.99 18.49
C LEU A 11 22.12 8.98 19.03
N GLU A 12 23.37 9.08 18.59
CA GLU A 12 24.49 8.29 19.14
C GLU A 12 24.70 8.57 20.64
N THR A 13 24.57 9.84 21.04
CA THR A 13 24.63 10.24 22.44
C THR A 13 23.49 9.64 23.25
N MET A 14 22.26 9.65 22.70
CA MET A 14 21.11 9.01 23.34
C MET A 14 21.29 7.49 23.46
N ILE A 15 21.78 6.82 22.42
CA ILE A 15 22.09 5.37 22.47
C ILE A 15 23.13 5.09 23.56
N SER A 16 24.16 5.90 23.68
CA SER A 16 25.19 5.74 24.71
C SER A 16 24.61 5.88 26.13
N LEU A 17 23.70 6.83 26.33
CA LEU A 17 23.00 7.02 27.60
C LEU A 17 22.12 5.82 27.95
N HIS A 18 21.30 5.34 26.98
CA HIS A 18 20.43 4.18 27.19
C HIS A 18 21.24 2.89 27.42
N LYS A 19 22.38 2.69 26.74
CA LYS A 19 23.28 1.56 27.01
C LYS A 19 23.85 1.62 28.43
N LYS A 20 24.19 2.79 28.94
CA LYS A 20 24.68 2.96 30.31
C LYS A 20 23.57 2.64 31.33
N ASN A 21 22.35 3.10 31.09
CA ASN A 21 21.20 2.78 31.93
C ASN A 21 20.90 1.28 31.90
N LEU A 22 20.90 0.67 30.71
CA LEU A 22 20.69 -0.76 30.52
C LEU A 22 21.72 -1.58 31.32
N TYR A 23 23.00 -1.21 31.23
CA TYR A 23 24.06 -1.89 31.97
C TYR A 23 23.80 -1.83 33.48
N MET A 24 23.43 -0.65 34.03
CA MET A 24 23.11 -0.51 35.46
C MET A 24 21.88 -1.35 35.86
N LEU A 25 20.85 -1.38 35.04
CA LEU A 25 19.63 -2.15 35.29
C LEU A 25 19.90 -3.68 35.22
N GLU A 26 20.70 -4.12 34.26
CA GLU A 26 21.10 -5.53 34.15
C GLU A 26 21.99 -5.96 35.35
N GLU A 27 22.88 -5.08 35.82
CA GLU A 27 23.66 -5.31 37.03
C GLU A 27 22.77 -5.38 38.29
N MET A 28 21.75 -4.53 38.36
CA MET A 28 20.73 -4.58 39.42
C MET A 28 19.94 -5.87 39.39
N LEU A 29 19.48 -6.32 38.21
CA LEU A 29 18.75 -7.56 38.00
C LEU A 29 19.61 -8.80 38.40
N ALA A 30 20.90 -8.78 38.07
CA ALA A 30 21.81 -9.87 38.42
C ALA A 30 21.95 -10.09 39.93
N ARG A 31 21.71 -9.05 40.75
CA ARG A 31 21.76 -9.15 42.21
C ARG A 31 20.55 -9.88 42.81
N TYR A 32 19.42 -9.99 42.07
CA TYR A 32 18.20 -10.64 42.54
C TYR A 32 18.14 -12.15 42.21
N GLY A 33 19.11 -12.71 41.47
CA GLY A 33 19.14 -14.13 41.11
C GLY A 33 17.87 -14.57 40.33
N THR A 34 17.14 -15.56 40.85
CA THR A 34 15.93 -16.10 40.25
C THR A 34 14.67 -15.27 40.56
N ASP A 35 14.69 -14.42 41.60
CA ASP A 35 13.55 -13.61 42.06
C ASP A 35 13.63 -12.16 41.53
N GLN A 36 13.67 -12.02 40.22
CA GLN A 36 13.83 -10.73 39.57
C GLN A 36 12.53 -9.88 39.62
N PRO A 37 12.58 -8.64 40.13
CA PRO A 37 11.41 -7.77 40.20
C PRO A 37 10.90 -7.39 38.83
N LEU A 38 9.61 -7.54 38.60
CA LEU A 38 8.94 -7.29 37.28
C LEU A 38 9.19 -5.85 36.77
N HIS A 39 9.22 -4.85 37.67
CA HIS A 39 9.49 -3.47 37.27
C HIS A 39 10.91 -3.26 36.72
N LEU A 40 11.91 -4.00 37.21
CA LEU A 40 13.27 -3.94 36.67
C LEU A 40 13.37 -4.65 35.32
N ILE A 41 12.66 -5.77 35.13
CA ILE A 41 12.57 -6.46 33.84
C ILE A 41 11.94 -5.55 32.80
N ASN A 42 10.82 -4.88 33.15
CA ASN A 42 10.18 -3.91 32.26
C ASN A 42 11.09 -2.73 31.92
N SER A 43 11.87 -2.23 32.91
CA SER A 43 12.81 -1.13 32.67
C SER A 43 13.95 -1.54 31.74
N VAL A 44 14.47 -2.77 31.85
CA VAL A 44 15.47 -3.33 30.92
C VAL A 44 14.90 -3.43 29.52
N THR A 45 13.66 -3.89 29.39
CA THR A 45 12.97 -4.00 28.09
C THR A 45 12.80 -2.62 27.44
N MET A 46 12.37 -1.61 28.21
CA MET A 46 12.22 -0.24 27.72
C MET A 46 13.55 0.35 27.22
N GLU A 47 14.65 0.13 27.94
CA GLU A 47 15.98 0.60 27.51
C GLU A 47 16.45 -0.10 26.22
N LYS A 48 16.21 -1.40 26.09
CA LYS A 48 16.50 -2.15 24.86
C LYS A 48 15.71 -1.65 23.66
N GLU A 49 14.42 -1.39 23.84
CA GLU A 49 13.55 -0.82 22.80
C GLU A 49 13.97 0.59 22.41
N ALA A 50 14.37 1.42 23.36
CA ALA A 50 14.87 2.76 23.08
C ALA A 50 16.16 2.73 22.23
N ILE A 51 17.11 1.84 22.60
CA ILE A 51 18.35 1.64 21.83
C ILE A 51 18.01 1.20 20.39
N LEU A 52 17.13 0.23 20.23
CA LEU A 52 16.74 -0.29 18.92
C LEU A 52 16.09 0.81 18.07
N ARG A 53 15.18 1.62 18.65
CA ARG A 53 14.51 2.72 17.96
C ARG A 53 15.49 3.79 17.47
N TYR A 54 16.44 4.21 18.31
CA TYR A 54 17.44 5.19 17.91
C TYR A 54 18.44 4.64 16.90
N THR A 55 18.81 3.37 16.99
CA THR A 55 19.67 2.69 15.99
C THR A 55 18.99 2.66 14.63
N LYS A 56 17.72 2.25 14.56
CA LYS A 56 16.93 2.29 13.30
C LYS A 56 16.83 3.71 12.73
N LYS A 57 16.73 4.72 13.58
CA LYS A 57 16.66 6.11 13.13
C LYS A 57 18.01 6.59 12.56
N ILE A 58 19.14 6.20 13.14
CA ILE A 58 20.48 6.47 12.58
C ILE A 58 20.64 5.77 11.22
N GLU A 59 20.25 4.50 11.11
CA GLU A 59 20.26 3.76 9.86
C GLU A 59 19.43 4.49 8.77
N SER A 60 18.27 5.01 9.12
CA SER A 60 17.44 5.80 8.19
C SER A 60 18.05 7.13 7.76
N LEU A 61 18.86 7.77 8.60
CA LEU A 61 19.54 9.04 8.32
C LEU A 61 20.85 8.84 7.54
N THR A 62 21.48 7.67 7.71
CA THR A 62 22.72 7.30 7.03
C THR A 62 22.49 6.58 5.71
N SER A 63 21.25 6.06 5.48
CA SER A 63 20.92 5.36 4.24
C SER A 63 21.03 6.28 3.04
N THR A 64 21.78 5.84 2.05
CA THR A 64 21.87 6.51 0.75
C THR A 64 20.52 6.47 0.03
N GLY A 65 20.28 7.34 -0.93
CA GLY A 65 19.03 7.31 -1.74
C GLY A 65 18.74 5.90 -2.29
N ARG A 66 19.79 5.16 -2.66
CA ARG A 66 19.74 3.78 -3.15
C ARG A 66 19.23 2.78 -2.10
N GLU A 67 19.58 2.96 -0.82
CA GLU A 67 19.08 2.12 0.30
C GLU A 67 17.60 2.41 0.60
N ARG A 68 17.16 3.67 0.44
CA ARG A 68 15.75 4.05 0.55
C ARG A 68 14.92 3.45 -0.59
N GLU A 69 15.44 3.45 -1.82
CA GLU A 69 14.80 2.79 -2.96
C GLU A 69 14.69 1.29 -2.75
N LYS A 70 15.74 0.63 -2.24
CA LYS A 70 15.71 -0.79 -1.86
C LYS A 70 14.65 -1.06 -0.79
N SER A 71 14.61 -0.27 0.27
CA SER A 71 13.61 -0.42 1.34
C SER A 71 12.19 -0.27 0.80
N THR A 72 11.96 0.69 -0.12
CA THR A 72 10.66 0.88 -0.76
C THR A 72 10.30 -0.26 -1.70
N ALA A 73 11.27 -0.81 -2.42
CA ALA A 73 11.06 -1.96 -3.31
C ALA A 73 10.74 -3.23 -2.50
N LEU A 74 11.47 -3.48 -1.41
CA LEU A 74 11.22 -4.60 -0.50
C LEU A 74 9.83 -4.52 0.15
N ALA A 75 9.37 -3.33 0.51
CA ALA A 75 8.04 -3.12 1.07
C ALA A 75 6.87 -3.44 0.11
N LYS A 76 7.14 -3.55 -1.20
CA LYS A 76 6.15 -3.92 -2.22
C LYS A 76 6.08 -5.43 -2.49
N LEU A 77 7.05 -6.20 -2.00
CA LEU A 77 7.06 -7.65 -2.14
C LEU A 77 6.21 -8.31 -1.06
N PRO A 78 5.68 -9.52 -1.32
CA PRO A 78 5.15 -10.37 -0.27
C PRO A 78 6.22 -10.61 0.79
N ARG A 79 5.78 -10.80 2.05
CA ARG A 79 6.70 -11.08 3.15
C ARG A 79 7.59 -12.28 2.84
N ARG A 80 8.89 -12.16 3.16
CA ARG A 80 9.87 -13.24 3.01
C ARG A 80 9.58 -14.37 4.01
N PRO A 81 9.20 -15.58 3.56
CA PRO A 81 9.00 -16.71 4.45
C PRO A 81 10.36 -17.24 4.95
N TYR A 82 10.36 -18.04 6.02
CA TYR A 82 11.54 -18.84 6.32
C TYR A 82 11.80 -19.82 5.17
N PHE A 83 12.96 -19.69 4.55
CA PHE A 83 13.31 -20.41 3.33
C PHE A 83 14.44 -21.40 3.64
N VAL A 84 14.22 -22.66 3.32
CA VAL A 84 15.18 -23.75 3.55
C VAL A 84 15.29 -24.61 2.30
N GLY A 85 16.52 -24.99 1.97
CA GLY A 85 16.81 -25.79 0.80
C GLY A 85 16.61 -25.03 -0.52
N ARG A 86 16.48 -25.77 -1.61
CA ARG A 86 16.28 -25.22 -2.95
C ARG A 86 17.44 -24.36 -3.44
N GLU A 87 18.63 -24.56 -2.89
CA GLU A 87 19.82 -23.77 -3.26
C GLU A 87 20.18 -23.94 -4.73
N GLN A 88 20.01 -25.15 -5.29
CA GLN A 88 20.31 -25.44 -6.69
C GLN A 88 19.29 -24.76 -7.61
N GLU A 89 18.01 -24.84 -7.30
CA GLU A 89 16.93 -24.19 -8.06
C GLU A 89 17.10 -22.66 -7.99
N LEU A 90 17.32 -22.09 -6.81
CA LEU A 90 17.58 -20.66 -6.64
C LEU A 90 18.79 -20.21 -7.45
N LYS A 91 19.92 -20.94 -7.34
CA LYS A 91 21.13 -20.65 -8.12
C LYS A 91 20.87 -20.71 -9.62
N THR A 92 20.11 -21.71 -10.08
CA THR A 92 19.75 -21.86 -11.49
C THR A 92 18.90 -20.69 -11.98
N ILE A 93 17.89 -20.27 -11.17
CA ILE A 93 17.06 -19.09 -11.47
C ILE A 93 17.94 -17.84 -11.56
N LEU A 94 18.76 -17.59 -10.54
CA LEU A 94 19.62 -16.40 -10.49
C LEU A 94 20.65 -16.36 -11.64
N GLN A 95 21.19 -17.50 -12.07
CA GLN A 95 22.04 -17.58 -13.24
C GLN A 95 21.28 -17.23 -14.53
N SER A 96 20.05 -17.70 -14.64
CA SER A 96 19.19 -17.46 -15.81
C SER A 96 18.67 -16.01 -15.87
N LEU A 97 18.57 -15.34 -14.73
CA LEU A 97 18.16 -13.93 -14.63
C LEU A 97 19.29 -12.94 -14.94
N ARG A 98 20.54 -13.37 -15.06
CA ARG A 98 21.66 -12.47 -15.39
C ARG A 98 21.44 -11.75 -16.73
N PRO A 99 21.90 -10.50 -16.87
CA PRO A 99 21.71 -9.71 -18.10
C PRO A 99 22.18 -10.39 -19.38
N ASN A 100 23.24 -11.19 -19.30
CA ASN A 100 23.81 -11.89 -20.44
C ASN A 100 23.14 -13.23 -20.77
N SER A 101 22.15 -13.65 -20.00
CA SER A 101 21.38 -14.86 -20.28
C SER A 101 20.36 -14.63 -21.38
N ARG A 102 20.27 -15.58 -22.31
CA ARG A 102 19.23 -15.59 -23.36
C ARG A 102 17.85 -15.94 -22.82
N THR A 103 17.77 -16.49 -21.62
CA THR A 103 16.51 -16.85 -20.97
C THR A 103 15.82 -15.57 -20.50
N PHE A 104 14.60 -15.35 -20.93
CA PHE A 104 13.79 -14.19 -20.50
C PHE A 104 12.55 -14.60 -19.69
N ILE A 105 12.05 -15.83 -19.82
CA ILE A 105 10.98 -16.39 -18.99
C ILE A 105 11.51 -17.61 -18.24
N ILE A 106 11.22 -17.68 -16.94
CA ILE A 106 11.51 -18.82 -16.09
C ILE A 106 10.19 -19.28 -15.48
N GLY A 107 9.78 -20.51 -15.78
CA GLY A 107 8.61 -21.16 -15.20
C GLY A 107 9.01 -21.98 -13.97
N ILE A 108 8.41 -21.70 -12.82
CA ILE A 108 8.52 -22.52 -11.59
C ILE A 108 7.24 -23.36 -11.50
N GLU A 109 7.35 -24.65 -11.78
CA GLU A 109 6.22 -25.57 -11.83
C GLU A 109 6.21 -26.55 -10.65
N GLY A 110 5.03 -27.02 -10.24
CA GLY A 110 4.87 -28.05 -9.22
C GLY A 110 3.52 -27.98 -8.50
N ILE A 111 3.26 -28.97 -7.66
CA ILE A 111 1.99 -29.10 -6.92
C ILE A 111 1.78 -27.99 -5.87
N GLY A 112 0.54 -27.87 -5.35
CA GLY A 112 0.23 -26.92 -4.27
C GLY A 112 1.00 -27.24 -2.98
N GLY A 113 1.56 -26.22 -2.32
CA GLY A 113 2.30 -26.42 -1.08
C GLY A 113 3.76 -26.86 -1.22
N VAL A 114 4.27 -27.02 -2.46
CA VAL A 114 5.66 -27.45 -2.75
C VAL A 114 6.70 -26.33 -2.59
N GLY A 115 6.27 -25.08 -2.44
CA GLY A 115 7.16 -23.95 -2.20
C GLY A 115 7.44 -23.05 -3.42
N LYS A 116 6.66 -23.10 -4.51
CA LYS A 116 6.85 -22.27 -5.71
C LYS A 116 6.89 -20.78 -5.42
N SER A 117 5.86 -20.28 -4.75
CA SER A 117 5.78 -18.85 -4.37
C SER A 117 6.90 -18.47 -3.42
N ALA A 118 7.28 -19.36 -2.48
CA ALA A 118 8.40 -19.12 -1.57
C ALA A 118 9.72 -18.95 -2.32
N LEU A 119 10.01 -19.81 -3.32
CA LEU A 119 11.20 -19.70 -4.15
C LEU A 119 11.19 -18.43 -5.02
N ALA A 120 10.03 -18.05 -5.58
CA ALA A 120 9.90 -16.81 -6.35
C ALA A 120 10.08 -15.56 -5.46
N ILE A 121 9.56 -15.57 -4.23
CA ILE A 121 9.77 -14.51 -3.23
C ILE A 121 11.27 -14.41 -2.89
N GLU A 122 11.91 -15.54 -2.54
CA GLU A 122 13.33 -15.59 -2.21
C GLU A 122 14.19 -15.07 -3.36
N THR A 123 13.87 -15.45 -4.60
CA THR A 123 14.52 -14.93 -5.82
C THR A 123 14.37 -13.42 -5.91
N SER A 124 13.17 -12.89 -5.65
CA SER A 124 12.89 -11.45 -5.74
C SER A 124 13.68 -10.65 -4.71
N TYR A 125 13.72 -11.13 -3.47
CA TYR A 125 14.53 -10.52 -2.40
C TYR A 125 16.00 -10.52 -2.76
N HIS A 126 16.52 -11.66 -3.25
CA HIS A 126 17.91 -11.77 -3.66
C HIS A 126 18.27 -10.80 -4.81
N CYS A 127 17.36 -10.62 -5.77
CA CYS A 127 17.55 -9.69 -6.87
C CYS A 127 17.62 -8.23 -6.40
N ILE A 128 16.77 -7.83 -5.44
CA ILE A 128 16.79 -6.46 -4.86
C ILE A 128 18.03 -6.26 -4.00
N GLU A 129 18.34 -7.21 -3.12
CA GLU A 129 19.48 -7.12 -2.20
C GLU A 129 20.82 -7.00 -2.93
N ASN A 130 20.93 -7.61 -4.12
CA ASN A 130 22.16 -7.60 -4.94
C ASN A 130 22.09 -6.65 -6.14
N ASP A 131 21.13 -5.74 -6.21
CA ASP A 131 20.97 -4.74 -7.29
C ASP A 131 20.98 -5.37 -8.71
N LEU A 132 20.37 -6.54 -8.88
CA LEU A 132 20.34 -7.22 -10.18
C LEU A 132 19.36 -6.60 -11.16
N PHE A 133 18.34 -5.89 -10.65
CA PHE A 133 17.32 -5.20 -11.42
C PHE A 133 17.03 -3.83 -10.82
N GLU A 134 16.74 -2.86 -11.67
CA GLU A 134 16.31 -1.51 -11.27
C GLU A 134 14.85 -1.50 -10.79
N ALA A 135 14.03 -2.43 -11.30
CA ALA A 135 12.66 -2.62 -10.81
C ALA A 135 12.32 -4.11 -10.63
N VAL A 136 11.67 -4.44 -9.54
CA VAL A 136 11.08 -5.77 -9.28
C VAL A 136 9.59 -5.60 -9.05
N ILE A 137 8.78 -6.23 -9.90
CA ILE A 137 7.32 -6.12 -9.90
C ILE A 137 6.74 -7.49 -9.58
N TRP A 138 5.98 -7.59 -8.48
CA TRP A 138 5.24 -8.77 -8.08
C TRP A 138 3.77 -8.61 -8.43
N ILE A 139 3.19 -9.63 -9.09
CA ILE A 139 1.77 -9.68 -9.42
C ILE A 139 1.24 -11.09 -9.12
N SER A 140 0.25 -11.19 -8.25
CA SER A 140 -0.44 -12.44 -8.00
C SER A 140 -1.72 -12.51 -8.82
N THR A 141 -1.82 -13.54 -9.68
CA THR A 141 -3.00 -13.80 -10.52
C THR A 141 -3.96 -14.79 -9.89
N LYS A 142 -3.88 -14.96 -8.59
CA LYS A 142 -4.62 -15.93 -7.80
C LYS A 142 -6.13 -15.64 -7.82
N GLU A 143 -6.88 -16.25 -8.75
CA GLU A 143 -8.34 -16.11 -8.83
C GLU A 143 -9.08 -17.15 -8.02
N VAL A 144 -8.48 -18.32 -7.94
CA VAL A 144 -9.17 -19.51 -7.49
C VAL A 144 -8.25 -20.32 -6.59
N VAL A 145 -8.82 -20.91 -5.57
CA VAL A 145 -8.08 -21.80 -4.71
C VAL A 145 -8.88 -23.05 -4.47
N LEU A 146 -8.19 -24.18 -4.52
CA LEU A 146 -8.73 -25.48 -4.26
C LEU A 146 -9.12 -25.65 -2.79
N THR A 147 -10.40 -25.96 -2.53
CA THR A 147 -10.91 -26.39 -1.23
C THR A 147 -11.20 -27.87 -1.22
N LEU A 148 -11.46 -28.43 -0.07
CA LEU A 148 -11.95 -29.81 0.11
C LEU A 148 -13.33 -30.05 -0.56
N HIS A 149 -14.07 -28.99 -0.88
CA HIS A 149 -15.44 -29.06 -1.42
C HIS A 149 -15.65 -28.26 -2.70
N GLY A 150 -14.59 -27.79 -3.38
CA GLY A 150 -14.70 -27.06 -4.64
C GLY A 150 -13.82 -25.81 -4.73
N ILE A 151 -14.00 -25.10 -5.83
CA ILE A 151 -13.23 -23.93 -6.20
C ILE A 151 -13.97 -22.67 -5.70
N GLU A 152 -13.36 -21.84 -4.82
CA GLU A 152 -13.93 -20.56 -4.40
C GLU A 152 -13.16 -19.37 -4.97
N PRO A 153 -13.84 -18.30 -5.42
CA PRO A 153 -13.18 -17.15 -6.01
C PRO A 153 -12.53 -16.24 -4.96
N ILE A 154 -11.30 -15.84 -5.23
CA ILE A 154 -10.63 -14.69 -4.57
C ILE A 154 -10.54 -13.56 -5.59
N ILE A 155 -10.44 -12.31 -5.11
CA ILE A 155 -10.14 -11.19 -5.99
C ILE A 155 -8.64 -11.21 -6.24
N PRO A 156 -8.20 -11.51 -7.45
CA PRO A 156 -6.78 -11.45 -7.80
C PRO A 156 -6.32 -10.00 -7.93
N GLU A 157 -5.02 -9.78 -7.80
CA GLU A 157 -4.41 -8.50 -8.13
C GLU A 157 -4.51 -8.20 -9.63
N ALA A 158 -4.48 -9.25 -10.47
CA ALA A 158 -4.68 -9.15 -11.92
C ALA A 158 -5.51 -10.33 -12.43
N LYS A 159 -6.46 -10.04 -13.34
CA LYS A 159 -7.34 -11.00 -14.03
C LYS A 159 -7.12 -11.06 -15.53
N SER A 160 -6.47 -10.03 -16.06
CA SER A 160 -6.31 -9.79 -17.48
C SER A 160 -4.94 -9.24 -17.82
N LEU A 161 -4.58 -9.29 -19.10
CA LEU A 161 -3.39 -8.61 -19.60
C LEU A 161 -3.45 -7.11 -19.25
N SER A 162 -4.60 -6.45 -19.32
CA SER A 162 -4.75 -5.04 -19.00
C SER A 162 -4.36 -4.75 -17.54
N ASP A 163 -4.78 -5.59 -16.59
CA ASP A 163 -4.44 -5.41 -15.16
C ASP A 163 -2.93 -5.52 -14.94
N ILE A 164 -2.28 -6.47 -15.62
CA ILE A 164 -0.83 -6.64 -15.57
C ILE A 164 -0.14 -5.40 -16.13
N LEU A 165 -0.60 -4.88 -17.29
CA LEU A 165 -0.04 -3.69 -17.90
C LEU A 165 -0.23 -2.45 -17.03
N ILE A 166 -1.36 -2.32 -16.35
CA ILE A 166 -1.64 -1.24 -15.39
C ILE A 166 -0.65 -1.33 -14.22
N THR A 167 -0.46 -2.53 -13.69
CA THR A 167 0.48 -2.74 -12.57
C THR A 167 1.91 -2.45 -12.99
N ILE A 168 2.34 -2.90 -14.17
CA ILE A 168 3.66 -2.56 -14.75
C ILE A 168 3.77 -1.04 -14.92
N GLY A 169 2.79 -0.40 -15.54
CA GLY A 169 2.78 1.04 -15.75
C GLY A 169 2.90 1.82 -14.45
N THR A 170 2.10 1.45 -13.45
CA THR A 170 2.10 2.10 -12.13
C THR A 170 3.45 1.97 -11.43
N ASN A 171 4.07 0.77 -11.46
CA ASN A 171 5.37 0.56 -10.83
C ASN A 171 6.52 1.23 -11.60
N LEU A 172 6.39 1.41 -12.93
CA LEU A 172 7.38 2.08 -13.77
C LEU A 172 7.06 3.57 -14.02
N GLY A 173 6.25 4.19 -13.17
CA GLY A 173 6.01 5.63 -13.16
C GLY A 173 4.96 6.12 -14.18
N ASN A 174 4.06 5.26 -14.67
CA ASN A 174 2.94 5.66 -15.52
C ASN A 174 1.60 5.10 -15.02
N PRO A 175 1.01 5.66 -13.95
CA PRO A 175 -0.24 5.17 -13.37
C PRO A 175 -1.46 5.37 -14.28
N THR A 176 -1.36 6.18 -15.33
CA THR A 176 -2.47 6.49 -16.25
C THR A 176 -2.57 5.54 -17.44
N ILE A 177 -1.68 4.55 -17.52
CA ILE A 177 -1.66 3.56 -18.63
C ILE A 177 -3.03 2.86 -18.78
N GLY A 178 -3.77 2.67 -17.69
CA GLY A 178 -5.10 2.04 -17.69
C GLY A 178 -6.16 2.81 -18.46
N ASN A 179 -5.93 4.09 -18.78
CA ASN A 179 -6.86 4.92 -19.54
C ASN A 179 -6.69 4.74 -21.06
N LEU A 180 -5.69 3.99 -21.49
CA LEU A 180 -5.37 3.78 -22.90
C LEU A 180 -6.08 2.53 -23.46
N SER A 181 -6.18 2.45 -24.79
CA SER A 181 -6.56 1.19 -25.44
C SER A 181 -5.54 0.10 -25.13
N ILE A 182 -5.95 -1.17 -25.14
CA ILE A 182 -5.05 -2.31 -24.85
C ILE A 182 -3.79 -2.28 -25.72
N GLN A 183 -3.90 -1.92 -26.99
CA GLN A 183 -2.75 -1.82 -27.91
C GLN A 183 -1.80 -0.69 -27.52
N ASP A 184 -2.33 0.43 -27.05
CA ASP A 184 -1.53 1.56 -26.59
C ASP A 184 -0.94 1.29 -25.19
N GLN A 185 -1.66 0.55 -24.32
CA GLN A 185 -1.12 0.03 -23.06
C GLN A 185 0.11 -0.85 -23.32
N ILE A 186 0.03 -1.79 -24.28
CA ILE A 186 1.15 -2.67 -24.65
C ILE A 186 2.35 -1.84 -25.15
N LYS A 187 2.12 -0.93 -26.09
CA LYS A 187 3.20 -0.04 -26.61
C LYS A 187 3.83 0.77 -25.48
N ARG A 188 3.00 1.30 -24.59
CA ARG A 188 3.47 2.12 -23.48
C ARG A 188 4.25 1.30 -22.47
N ALA A 189 3.78 0.09 -22.13
CA ALA A 189 4.50 -0.83 -21.25
C ALA A 189 5.87 -1.20 -21.84
N TYR A 190 5.97 -1.51 -23.13
CA TYR A 190 7.25 -1.79 -23.78
C TYR A 190 8.21 -0.61 -23.69
N ASN A 191 7.74 0.61 -23.91
CA ASN A 191 8.55 1.82 -23.79
C ASN A 191 9.07 2.07 -22.37
N LEU A 192 8.27 1.72 -21.35
CA LEU A 192 8.68 1.84 -19.96
C LEU A 192 9.71 0.76 -19.59
N ILE A 193 9.42 -0.49 -19.94
CA ILE A 193 10.31 -1.63 -19.70
C ILE A 193 11.66 -1.45 -20.41
N ALA A 194 11.68 -0.88 -21.62
CA ALA A 194 12.91 -0.67 -22.38
C ALA A 194 13.90 0.31 -21.71
N ARG A 195 13.44 1.12 -20.74
CA ARG A 195 14.26 2.17 -20.10
C ARG A 195 15.06 1.69 -18.91
N GLN A 196 14.69 0.57 -18.32
CA GLN A 196 15.31 0.04 -17.10
C GLN A 196 15.21 -1.47 -17.02
N THR A 197 16.17 -2.10 -16.36
CA THR A 197 16.14 -3.55 -16.14
C THR A 197 15.03 -3.90 -15.16
N THR A 198 14.10 -4.75 -15.59
CA THR A 198 12.89 -5.08 -14.83
C THR A 198 12.75 -6.59 -14.63
N LEU A 199 12.51 -7.02 -13.39
CA LEU A 199 12.05 -8.36 -13.08
C LEU A 199 10.54 -8.33 -12.83
N LEU A 200 9.78 -9.09 -13.61
CA LEU A 200 8.36 -9.31 -13.41
C LEU A 200 8.12 -10.70 -12.83
N VAL A 201 7.43 -10.79 -11.72
CA VAL A 201 7.02 -12.07 -11.12
C VAL A 201 5.51 -12.21 -11.23
N LEU A 202 5.06 -13.28 -11.90
CA LEU A 202 3.66 -13.65 -12.02
C LEU A 202 3.40 -14.90 -11.18
N ASP A 203 2.73 -14.72 -10.04
CA ASP A 203 2.43 -15.82 -9.11
C ASP A 203 1.05 -16.43 -9.36
N ASN A 204 0.97 -17.78 -9.39
CA ASN A 204 -0.23 -18.60 -9.67
C ASN A 204 -0.84 -18.40 -11.06
N PHE A 205 -0.01 -18.33 -12.08
CA PHE A 205 -0.39 -18.05 -13.47
C PHE A 205 -1.50 -18.98 -14.02
N GLU A 206 -1.62 -20.20 -13.49
CA GLU A 206 -2.68 -21.14 -13.81
C GLU A 206 -4.09 -20.64 -13.45
N SER A 207 -4.20 -19.60 -12.63
CA SER A 207 -5.51 -19.05 -12.24
C SER A 207 -6.16 -18.20 -13.34
N LEU A 208 -5.39 -17.79 -14.33
CA LEU A 208 -5.89 -17.03 -15.48
C LEU A 208 -6.59 -17.94 -16.50
N SER A 209 -7.55 -17.38 -17.22
CA SER A 209 -8.16 -18.09 -18.35
C SER A 209 -7.11 -18.41 -19.42
N LYS A 210 -7.32 -19.47 -20.20
CA LYS A 210 -6.37 -19.87 -21.26
C LYS A 210 -6.16 -18.80 -22.34
N ASN A 211 -7.16 -17.96 -22.58
CA ASN A 211 -7.05 -16.85 -23.51
C ASN A 211 -6.13 -15.77 -22.93
N GLU A 212 -6.36 -15.37 -21.67
CA GLU A 212 -5.50 -14.40 -20.98
C GLU A 212 -4.06 -14.90 -20.86
N GLN A 213 -3.87 -16.19 -20.51
CA GLN A 213 -2.53 -16.80 -20.49
C GLN A 213 -1.82 -16.64 -21.82
N ARG A 214 -2.51 -16.86 -22.94
CA ARG A 214 -1.97 -16.71 -24.29
C ARG A 214 -1.60 -15.25 -24.57
N ASP A 215 -2.53 -14.34 -24.33
CA ASP A 215 -2.31 -12.91 -24.59
C ASP A 215 -1.15 -12.35 -23.77
N ILE A 216 -1.02 -12.79 -22.51
CA ILE A 216 0.10 -12.42 -21.64
C ILE A 216 1.41 -13.02 -22.15
N LEU A 217 1.44 -14.30 -22.52
CA LEU A 217 2.64 -14.93 -23.08
C LEU A 217 3.06 -14.27 -24.40
N ASP A 218 2.10 -13.91 -25.25
CA ASP A 218 2.38 -13.17 -26.49
C ASP A 218 2.93 -11.76 -26.20
N PHE A 219 2.40 -11.06 -25.19
CA PHE A 219 3.00 -9.82 -24.71
C PHE A 219 4.43 -10.02 -24.20
N LEU A 220 4.67 -11.05 -23.40
CA LEU A 220 5.99 -11.34 -22.84
C LEU A 220 7.01 -11.69 -23.94
N ARG A 221 6.64 -12.50 -24.93
CA ARG A 221 7.52 -12.86 -26.05
C ARG A 221 8.03 -11.67 -26.84
N ASN A 222 7.21 -10.65 -26.96
CA ASN A 222 7.52 -9.43 -27.71
C ASN A 222 8.08 -8.31 -26.83
N SER A 223 8.34 -8.58 -25.55
CA SER A 223 8.84 -7.59 -24.60
C SER A 223 10.33 -7.27 -24.84
N PRO A 224 10.78 -6.05 -24.49
CA PRO A 224 12.19 -5.68 -24.55
C PRO A 224 13.08 -6.63 -23.74
N MET A 225 14.33 -6.79 -24.16
CA MET A 225 15.32 -7.68 -23.49
C MET A 225 15.68 -7.23 -22.07
N THR A 226 15.34 -6.02 -21.69
CA THR A 226 15.46 -5.49 -20.33
C THR A 226 14.47 -6.15 -19.35
N LEU A 227 13.44 -6.85 -19.84
CA LEU A 227 12.50 -7.61 -19.04
C LEU A 227 13.01 -9.04 -18.79
N LYS A 228 12.98 -9.47 -17.54
CA LYS A 228 13.06 -10.88 -17.15
C LYS A 228 11.79 -11.24 -16.41
N VAL A 229 11.32 -12.46 -16.57
CA VAL A 229 10.05 -12.90 -16.01
C VAL A 229 10.22 -14.21 -15.25
N VAL A 230 9.63 -14.26 -14.04
CA VAL A 230 9.46 -15.49 -13.27
C VAL A 230 7.96 -15.77 -13.16
N ILE A 231 7.55 -16.95 -13.58
CA ILE A 231 6.16 -17.39 -13.54
C ILE A 231 6.05 -18.59 -12.62
N THR A 232 5.21 -18.55 -11.59
CA THR A 232 4.87 -19.74 -10.82
C THR A 232 3.56 -20.32 -11.34
N SER A 233 3.50 -21.64 -11.52
CA SER A 233 2.30 -22.32 -11.99
C SER A 233 2.22 -23.76 -11.50
N ARG A 234 0.99 -24.29 -11.37
CA ARG A 234 0.75 -25.73 -11.18
C ARG A 234 0.73 -26.47 -12.51
N GLU A 235 0.44 -25.76 -13.59
CA GLU A 235 0.43 -26.28 -14.94
C GLU A 235 1.73 -25.92 -15.66
N ARG A 236 1.99 -26.63 -16.77
CA ARG A 236 3.17 -26.38 -17.57
C ARG A 236 3.09 -25.01 -18.25
N VAL A 237 4.11 -24.19 -18.05
CA VAL A 237 4.29 -22.94 -18.80
C VAL A 237 4.94 -23.28 -20.14
N SER A 238 4.29 -22.91 -21.25
CA SER A 238 4.71 -23.32 -22.60
C SER A 238 6.01 -22.67 -23.06
N ASP A 239 6.49 -21.63 -22.40
CA ASP A 239 7.62 -20.82 -22.82
C ASP A 239 8.68 -20.68 -21.73
N GLY A 240 9.93 -20.65 -22.16
CA GLY A 240 11.06 -20.35 -21.29
C GLY A 240 11.75 -21.56 -20.66
N GLN A 241 12.60 -21.29 -19.69
CA GLN A 241 13.28 -22.31 -18.90
C GLN A 241 12.36 -22.77 -17.76
N ILE A 242 12.15 -24.09 -17.69
CA ILE A 242 11.25 -24.68 -16.69
C ILE A 242 12.06 -25.26 -15.55
N ILE A 243 11.66 -24.89 -14.32
CA ILE A 243 12.15 -25.44 -13.07
C ILE A 243 10.99 -26.17 -12.40
N ARG A 244 11.07 -27.49 -12.39
CA ARG A 244 10.05 -28.33 -11.73
C ARG A 244 10.44 -28.58 -10.30
N LEU A 245 9.57 -28.12 -9.38
CA LEU A 245 9.72 -28.42 -7.98
C LEU A 245 9.04 -29.75 -7.61
N GLN A 246 9.79 -30.59 -6.97
CA GLN A 246 9.30 -31.78 -6.28
C GLN A 246 9.28 -31.52 -4.77
N GLY A 247 8.90 -32.48 -3.96
CA GLY A 247 9.12 -32.42 -2.51
C GLY A 247 10.58 -32.06 -2.19
N LEU A 248 10.83 -31.50 -1.03
CA LEU A 248 12.19 -31.27 -0.56
C LEU A 248 12.94 -32.60 -0.47
N SER A 249 14.24 -32.58 -0.71
CA SER A 249 15.11 -33.73 -0.45
C SER A 249 15.04 -34.15 1.02
N TYR A 250 15.61 -35.30 1.34
CA TYR A 250 15.65 -35.74 2.73
C TYR A 250 16.41 -34.74 3.62
N GLU A 251 17.55 -34.24 3.14
CA GLU A 251 18.41 -33.28 3.84
C GLU A 251 17.69 -31.94 4.05
N GLU A 252 17.05 -31.41 3.01
CA GLU A 252 16.30 -30.15 3.08
C GLU A 252 15.07 -30.28 3.98
N SER A 253 14.34 -31.39 3.85
CA SER A 253 13.19 -31.70 4.71
C SER A 253 13.60 -31.82 6.17
N ASN A 254 14.73 -32.48 6.43
CA ASN A 254 15.26 -32.63 7.77
C ASN A 254 15.74 -31.30 8.36
N ALA A 255 16.33 -30.42 7.53
CA ALA A 255 16.70 -29.08 7.95
C ALA A 255 15.47 -28.25 8.33
N LEU A 256 14.39 -28.33 7.50
CA LEU A 256 13.12 -27.69 7.82
C LEU A 256 12.50 -28.24 9.11
N LEU A 257 12.48 -29.58 9.25
CA LEU A 257 11.99 -30.24 10.45
C LEU A 257 12.82 -29.87 11.69
N ALA A 258 14.14 -29.82 11.58
CA ALA A 258 15.02 -29.44 12.68
C ALA A 258 14.79 -28.00 13.14
N TRP A 259 14.68 -27.05 12.18
CA TRP A 259 14.39 -25.65 12.50
C TRP A 259 13.04 -25.51 13.22
N GLU A 260 11.98 -26.10 12.67
CA GLU A 260 10.63 -26.02 13.22
C GLU A 260 10.55 -26.76 14.58
N SER A 261 11.26 -27.90 14.73
CA SER A 261 11.37 -28.63 15.98
C SER A 261 12.01 -27.78 17.08
N GLN A 262 13.03 -26.99 16.72
CA GLN A 262 13.68 -26.05 17.64
C GLN A 262 12.70 -24.97 18.10
N GLN A 263 11.92 -24.42 17.17
CA GLN A 263 10.90 -23.39 17.50
C GLN A 263 9.80 -23.94 18.42
N LYS A 264 9.43 -25.22 18.23
CA LYS A 264 8.31 -25.86 18.95
C LYS A 264 8.75 -26.79 20.09
N HIS A 265 10.04 -26.83 20.39
CA HIS A 265 10.60 -27.71 21.42
C HIS A 265 10.23 -29.20 21.24
N ILE A 266 10.19 -29.67 19.98
CA ILE A 266 9.90 -31.07 19.64
C ILE A 266 11.21 -31.81 19.44
N HIS A 267 11.31 -33.05 19.97
CA HIS A 267 12.41 -33.93 19.68
C HIS A 267 11.95 -35.07 18.75
N LEU A 268 12.46 -35.07 17.52
CA LEU A 268 12.26 -36.13 16.55
C LEU A 268 13.51 -37.00 16.49
N THR A 269 13.32 -38.32 16.54
CA THR A 269 14.41 -39.25 16.21
C THR A 269 14.65 -39.26 14.70
N THR A 270 15.80 -39.73 14.25
CA THR A 270 16.15 -39.87 12.84
C THR A 270 15.12 -40.72 12.07
N ASP A 271 14.67 -41.82 12.67
CA ASP A 271 13.67 -42.72 12.07
C ASP A 271 12.30 -42.04 11.97
N GLN A 272 11.91 -41.24 12.96
CA GLN A 272 10.67 -40.48 12.96
C GLN A 272 10.70 -39.37 11.90
N SER A 273 11.80 -38.64 11.78
CA SER A 273 11.98 -37.64 10.75
C SER A 273 11.90 -38.27 9.35
N LYS A 274 12.59 -39.39 9.15
CA LYS A 274 12.56 -40.14 7.90
C LYS A 274 11.15 -40.57 7.54
N TYR A 275 10.44 -41.15 8.49
CA TYR A 275 9.05 -41.60 8.24
C TYR A 275 8.11 -40.43 7.94
N LEU A 276 8.26 -39.28 8.61
CA LEU A 276 7.47 -38.05 8.31
C LEU A 276 7.77 -37.54 6.91
N ILE A 277 9.03 -37.51 6.51
CA ILE A 277 9.46 -37.08 5.20
C ILE A 277 8.86 -37.99 4.12
N ASP A 278 8.99 -39.32 4.31
CA ASP A 278 8.43 -40.29 3.38
C ASP A 278 6.90 -40.17 3.28
N LEU A 279 6.21 -39.99 4.41
CA LEU A 279 4.75 -39.85 4.46
C LEU A 279 4.25 -38.57 3.80
N THR A 280 4.96 -37.48 3.97
CA THR A 280 4.59 -36.17 3.40
C THR A 280 5.15 -35.94 2.00
N GLY A 281 6.02 -36.83 1.51
CA GLY A 281 6.73 -36.66 0.25
C GLY A 281 7.63 -35.43 0.24
N GLY A 282 8.14 -35.01 1.39
CA GLY A 282 8.95 -33.81 1.54
C GLY A 282 8.19 -32.51 1.21
N LEU A 283 6.87 -32.50 1.25
CA LEU A 283 6.06 -31.29 1.03
C LEU A 283 6.20 -30.34 2.22
N PRO A 284 6.81 -29.12 2.03
CA PRO A 284 7.06 -28.20 3.14
C PRO A 284 5.84 -27.92 3.98
N LEU A 285 4.71 -27.64 3.30
CA LEU A 285 3.46 -27.35 4.00
C LEU A 285 3.00 -28.51 4.88
N ALA A 286 3.09 -29.74 4.39
CA ALA A 286 2.66 -30.91 5.13
C ALA A 286 3.60 -31.20 6.34
N LEU A 287 4.90 -31.00 6.16
CA LEU A 287 5.90 -31.15 7.25
C LEU A 287 5.62 -30.19 8.40
N LEU A 288 5.39 -28.90 8.08
CA LEU A 288 5.08 -27.88 9.08
C LEU A 288 3.79 -28.18 9.85
N TRP A 289 2.75 -28.64 9.14
CA TRP A 289 1.47 -29.00 9.75
C TRP A 289 1.57 -30.19 10.68
N VAL A 290 2.26 -31.26 10.26
CA VAL A 290 2.43 -32.45 11.09
C VAL A 290 3.19 -32.12 12.37
N GLN A 291 4.23 -31.30 12.31
CA GLN A 291 4.95 -30.87 13.51
C GLN A 291 4.08 -30.02 14.44
N GLY A 292 3.21 -29.16 13.87
CA GLY A 292 2.23 -28.45 14.68
C GLY A 292 1.36 -29.38 15.52
N GLN A 293 0.94 -30.51 14.94
CA GLN A 293 0.15 -31.52 15.67
C GLN A 293 0.92 -32.21 16.76
N ILE A 294 2.18 -32.58 16.51
CA ILE A 294 3.03 -33.24 17.51
C ILE A 294 3.22 -32.31 18.71
N ALA A 295 3.46 -31.02 18.51
CA ALA A 295 3.70 -30.04 19.56
C ALA A 295 2.51 -29.88 20.52
N VAL A 296 1.28 -29.98 20.00
CA VAL A 296 0.08 -29.71 20.80
C VAL A 296 -0.45 -30.92 21.54
N LEU A 297 -0.26 -32.11 20.97
CA LEU A 297 -0.91 -33.29 21.50
C LEU A 297 -0.14 -33.96 22.64
N GLY A 298 1.13 -33.65 22.82
CA GLY A 298 1.98 -34.40 23.73
C GLY A 298 2.05 -35.90 23.37
N TYR A 299 1.48 -36.29 22.19
CA TYR A 299 1.56 -37.67 21.71
C TYR A 299 2.98 -38.00 21.29
N SER A 300 3.38 -39.23 21.50
CA SER A 300 4.60 -39.70 20.86
C SER A 300 4.46 -39.58 19.35
N VAL A 301 5.53 -39.24 18.69
CA VAL A 301 5.59 -39.18 17.22
C VAL A 301 4.99 -40.44 16.59
N THR A 302 5.25 -41.60 17.16
CA THR A 302 4.73 -42.90 16.72
C THR A 302 3.20 -42.93 16.70
N GLN A 303 2.53 -42.38 17.71
CA GLN A 303 1.04 -42.34 17.74
C GLN A 303 0.45 -41.43 16.66
N VAL A 304 1.10 -40.32 16.34
CA VAL A 304 0.65 -39.43 15.23
C VAL A 304 0.88 -40.10 13.90
N LEU A 305 2.02 -40.78 13.76
CA LEU A 305 2.39 -41.53 12.55
C LEU A 305 1.46 -42.73 12.30
N ASP A 306 1.11 -43.48 13.34
CA ASP A 306 0.14 -44.59 13.23
C ASP A 306 -1.23 -44.09 12.80
N LYS A 307 -1.69 -42.97 13.35
CA LYS A 307 -2.96 -42.35 12.93
C LYS A 307 -2.94 -41.87 11.48
N LEU A 308 -1.80 -41.34 11.04
CA LEU A 308 -1.62 -40.90 9.63
C LEU A 308 -1.59 -42.09 8.65
N SER A 309 -1.07 -43.26 9.09
CA SER A 309 -0.96 -44.45 8.24
C SER A 309 -2.28 -45.21 8.06
N LEU A 310 -3.28 -44.96 8.93
CA LEU A 310 -4.57 -45.68 8.88
C LEU A 310 -5.57 -45.12 7.87
N ASP A 311 -5.38 -43.90 7.36
CA ASP A 311 -6.28 -43.24 6.40
C ASP A 311 -5.60 -43.06 5.03
N VAL A 312 -5.45 -44.14 4.30
CA VAL A 312 -4.72 -44.19 3.01
C VAL A 312 -5.40 -43.40 1.89
N ASP A 313 -6.68 -43.10 2.00
CA ASP A 313 -7.47 -42.43 0.95
C ASP A 313 -7.70 -40.94 1.17
N ILE A 314 -7.28 -40.39 2.30
CA ILE A 314 -7.43 -38.95 2.57
C ILE A 314 -6.14 -38.21 2.21
N PRO A 315 -6.16 -37.20 1.34
CA PRO A 315 -5.00 -36.36 1.09
C PRO A 315 -4.39 -35.85 2.40
N ILE A 316 -3.10 -36.02 2.58
CA ILE A 316 -2.38 -35.64 3.83
C ILE A 316 -2.74 -34.26 4.33
N LEU A 317 -2.89 -33.31 3.40
CA LEU A 317 -3.30 -31.95 3.75
C LEU A 317 -4.68 -31.91 4.42
N GLN A 318 -5.67 -32.67 3.91
CA GLN A 318 -7.00 -32.75 4.50
C GLN A 318 -6.94 -33.35 5.91
N TYR A 319 -6.17 -34.40 6.07
CA TYR A 319 -5.98 -35.04 7.37
C TYR A 319 -5.36 -34.06 8.37
N CYS A 320 -4.31 -33.36 7.99
CA CYS A 320 -3.66 -32.38 8.86
C CYS A 320 -4.61 -31.28 9.31
N PHE A 321 -5.38 -30.72 8.38
CA PHE A 321 -6.32 -29.63 8.70
C PHE A 321 -7.46 -30.09 9.62
N ASN A 322 -8.14 -31.20 9.27
CA ASN A 322 -9.24 -31.70 10.08
C ASN A 322 -8.79 -32.07 11.49
N HIS A 323 -7.62 -32.70 11.62
CA HIS A 323 -7.09 -33.07 12.91
C HIS A 323 -6.78 -31.86 13.77
N SER A 324 -6.01 -30.89 13.27
CA SER A 324 -5.69 -29.66 13.99
C SER A 324 -6.96 -28.88 14.39
N TRP A 325 -7.96 -28.85 13.49
CA TRP A 325 -9.24 -28.24 13.77
C TRP A 325 -10.01 -28.89 14.92
N ASN A 326 -9.99 -30.23 14.97
CA ASN A 326 -10.66 -30.98 16.02
C ASN A 326 -9.97 -30.90 17.36
N LEU A 327 -8.69 -30.53 17.36
CA LEU A 327 -7.88 -30.34 18.55
C LEU A 327 -8.08 -28.98 19.23
N LEU A 328 -8.61 -28.00 18.48
CA LEU A 328 -8.89 -26.70 19.07
C LEU A 328 -9.83 -26.84 20.27
N GLY A 329 -9.31 -26.51 21.45
CA GLY A 329 -9.96 -26.74 22.73
C GLY A 329 -11.16 -25.87 23.00
N GLY A 330 -11.30 -24.75 22.31
CA GLY A 330 -12.37 -23.80 22.58
C GLY A 330 -13.03 -23.18 21.34
N PRO A 331 -14.24 -22.60 21.50
CA PRO A 331 -14.89 -21.87 20.43
C PRO A 331 -14.13 -20.61 20.03
N ASP A 332 -13.34 -20.02 20.94
CA ASP A 332 -12.64 -18.77 20.68
C ASP A 332 -11.49 -18.97 19.69
N ALA A 333 -10.74 -20.07 19.76
CA ALA A 333 -9.69 -20.40 18.77
C ALA A 333 -10.28 -20.51 17.35
N LYS A 334 -11.40 -21.20 17.19
CA LYS A 334 -12.11 -21.33 15.92
C LYS A 334 -12.64 -19.97 15.44
N LYS A 335 -13.10 -19.13 16.35
CA LYS A 335 -13.59 -17.79 16.08
C LYS A 335 -12.46 -16.86 15.60
N LEU A 336 -11.31 -16.83 16.29
CA LEU A 336 -10.16 -16.03 15.89
C LEU A 336 -9.64 -16.46 14.51
N LEU A 337 -9.55 -17.76 14.25
CA LEU A 337 -9.20 -18.29 12.94
C LEU A 337 -10.17 -17.81 11.86
N PHE A 338 -11.48 -17.79 12.15
CA PHE A 338 -12.47 -17.33 11.19
C PHE A 338 -12.33 -15.82 10.92
N ILE A 339 -12.06 -15.01 11.95
CA ILE A 339 -11.81 -13.58 11.81
C ILE A 339 -10.58 -13.34 10.91
N LEU A 340 -9.48 -14.04 11.15
CA LEU A 340 -8.31 -14.00 10.28
C LEU A 340 -8.63 -14.45 8.86
N ALA A 341 -9.49 -15.46 8.71
CA ALA A 341 -9.90 -15.94 7.40
C ALA A 341 -10.78 -14.94 6.63
N LEU A 342 -11.48 -14.03 7.30
CA LEU A 342 -12.25 -12.97 6.66
C LEU A 342 -11.36 -11.88 6.04
N GLN A 343 -10.19 -11.63 6.64
CA GLN A 343 -9.31 -10.53 6.23
C GLN A 343 -8.48 -10.90 5.00
N PRO A 344 -8.27 -9.97 4.06
CA PRO A 344 -7.37 -10.19 2.93
C PRO A 344 -5.90 -10.26 3.34
N ASP A 345 -5.54 -9.59 4.43
CA ASP A 345 -4.16 -9.43 4.91
C ASP A 345 -4.01 -9.85 6.39
N SER A 346 -2.81 -9.66 6.94
CA SER A 346 -2.53 -9.86 8.37
C SER A 346 -3.36 -8.92 9.24
N VAL A 347 -3.60 -9.32 10.49
CA VAL A 347 -4.45 -8.62 11.46
C VAL A 347 -3.63 -8.33 12.72
N SER A 348 -3.68 -7.10 13.21
CA SER A 348 -2.99 -6.73 14.44
C SER A 348 -3.55 -7.48 15.66
N ARG A 349 -2.72 -7.68 16.68
CA ARG A 349 -3.14 -8.26 17.97
C ARG A 349 -4.38 -7.58 18.53
N THR A 350 -4.39 -6.26 18.55
CA THR A 350 -5.50 -5.44 19.05
C THR A 350 -6.77 -5.71 18.25
N ALA A 351 -6.69 -5.67 16.91
CA ALA A 351 -7.84 -5.95 16.04
C ALA A 351 -8.40 -7.34 16.27
N LEU A 352 -7.52 -8.34 16.34
CA LEU A 352 -7.93 -9.73 16.51
C LEU A 352 -8.62 -9.96 17.86
N LYS A 353 -8.13 -9.33 18.92
CA LYS A 353 -8.73 -9.39 20.26
C LYS A 353 -10.10 -8.70 20.31
N GLU A 354 -10.21 -7.47 19.80
CA GLU A 354 -11.44 -6.69 19.83
C GLU A 354 -12.53 -7.29 18.96
N ILE A 355 -12.23 -7.65 17.72
CA ILE A 355 -13.18 -8.32 16.81
C ILE A 355 -13.58 -9.68 17.40
N GLY A 356 -12.63 -10.40 17.99
CA GLY A 356 -12.85 -11.64 18.71
C GLY A 356 -13.76 -11.46 19.92
N GLY A 357 -13.74 -10.30 20.57
CA GLY A 357 -14.51 -10.02 21.78
C GLY A 357 -14.09 -10.92 22.93
N ILE A 358 -12.76 -11.15 23.07
CA ILE A 358 -12.17 -11.87 24.19
C ILE A 358 -11.70 -10.82 25.20
N GLU A 359 -12.39 -10.71 26.32
CA GLU A 359 -12.12 -9.66 27.32
C GLU A 359 -10.84 -9.93 28.10
N SER A 360 -10.64 -11.18 28.53
CA SER A 360 -9.47 -11.61 29.26
C SER A 360 -8.21 -11.63 28.40
N ASN A 361 -7.12 -11.00 28.88
CA ASN A 361 -5.83 -11.07 28.22
C ASN A 361 -5.28 -12.49 28.23
N ASP A 362 -5.39 -13.17 29.36
CA ASP A 362 -4.85 -14.53 29.55
C ASP A 362 -5.56 -15.52 28.62
N ASP A 363 -6.88 -15.43 28.47
CA ASP A 363 -7.64 -16.30 27.56
C ASP A 363 -7.27 -16.01 26.09
N PHE A 364 -7.05 -14.75 25.74
CA PHE A 364 -6.60 -14.38 24.41
C PHE A 364 -5.21 -14.93 24.12
N GLU A 365 -4.23 -14.72 25.03
CA GLU A 365 -2.86 -15.19 24.84
C GLU A 365 -2.80 -16.73 24.81
N ASN A 366 -3.55 -17.41 25.65
CA ASN A 366 -3.67 -18.86 25.60
C ASN A 366 -4.22 -19.34 24.27
N THR A 367 -5.25 -18.65 23.74
CA THR A 367 -5.85 -18.97 22.45
C THR A 367 -4.88 -18.72 21.30
N ILE A 368 -4.14 -17.61 21.30
CA ILE A 368 -3.10 -17.32 20.31
C ILE A 368 -1.98 -18.35 20.38
N SER A 369 -1.53 -18.68 21.58
CA SER A 369 -0.49 -19.70 21.80
C SER A 369 -0.92 -21.06 21.23
N GLU A 370 -2.17 -21.49 21.46
CA GLU A 370 -2.74 -22.71 20.90
C GLU A 370 -2.71 -22.68 19.36
N LEU A 371 -3.14 -21.56 18.73
CA LEU A 371 -3.15 -21.41 17.29
C LEU A 371 -1.76 -21.41 16.66
N LEU A 372 -0.79 -20.76 17.31
CA LEU A 372 0.63 -20.76 16.89
C LEU A 372 1.25 -22.16 17.02
N GLN A 373 1.00 -22.86 18.13
CA GLN A 373 1.49 -24.21 18.35
C GLN A 373 0.99 -25.19 17.29
N LEU A 374 -0.26 -25.03 16.85
CA LEU A 374 -0.84 -25.82 15.75
C LEU A 374 -0.40 -25.37 14.36
N SER A 375 0.44 -24.34 14.25
CA SER A 375 0.85 -23.72 12.97
C SER A 375 -0.34 -23.30 12.10
N LEU A 376 -1.45 -22.93 12.75
CA LEU A 376 -2.66 -22.45 12.07
C LEU A 376 -2.58 -20.99 11.69
N ILE A 377 -1.76 -20.22 12.42
CA ILE A 377 -1.48 -18.82 12.20
C ILE A 377 0.03 -18.57 12.22
N GLU A 378 0.44 -17.49 11.60
CA GLU A 378 1.81 -16.97 11.65
C GLU A 378 1.80 -15.65 12.42
N HIS A 379 2.89 -15.37 13.16
CA HIS A 379 3.06 -14.15 13.93
C HIS A 379 4.21 -13.32 13.37
N GLU A 380 3.94 -12.10 13.01
CA GLU A 380 4.91 -11.10 12.62
C GLU A 380 5.36 -10.32 13.85
N ILE A 381 6.52 -10.71 14.38
CA ILE A 381 7.01 -10.21 15.67
C ILE A 381 7.26 -8.70 15.64
N ASP A 382 7.84 -8.18 14.56
CA ASP A 382 8.23 -6.76 14.46
C ASP A 382 7.04 -5.79 14.56
N ASN A 383 5.89 -6.17 14.01
CA ASN A 383 4.70 -5.33 13.95
C ASN A 383 3.54 -5.86 14.80
N ASP A 384 3.70 -7.02 15.41
CA ASP A 384 2.67 -7.74 16.21
C ASP A 384 1.37 -8.01 15.44
N TYR A 385 1.53 -8.53 14.20
CA TYR A 385 0.44 -8.93 13.31
C TYR A 385 0.37 -10.44 13.17
N PHE A 386 -0.85 -10.96 13.00
CA PHE A 386 -1.11 -12.37 12.74
C PHE A 386 -1.66 -12.56 11.35
N SER A 387 -1.17 -13.58 10.68
CA SER A 387 -1.64 -14.01 9.37
C SER A 387 -2.08 -15.47 9.38
N ILE A 388 -2.83 -15.83 8.34
CA ILE A 388 -3.29 -17.20 8.14
C ILE A 388 -2.93 -17.64 6.73
N LEU A 389 -2.37 -18.84 6.62
CA LEU A 389 -2.00 -19.42 5.34
C LEU A 389 -3.23 -19.54 4.41
N PRO A 390 -3.07 -19.33 3.09
CA PRO A 390 -4.19 -19.36 2.15
C PRO A 390 -5.03 -20.64 2.21
N LEU A 391 -4.40 -21.79 2.34
CA LEU A 391 -5.12 -23.09 2.44
C LEU A 391 -5.89 -23.18 3.77
N THR A 392 -5.30 -22.76 4.88
CA THR A 392 -5.95 -22.71 6.19
C THR A 392 -7.16 -21.78 6.15
N ARG A 393 -7.00 -20.58 5.55
CA ARG A 393 -8.09 -19.60 5.39
C ARG A 393 -9.34 -20.21 4.75
N ARG A 394 -9.19 -21.08 3.76
CA ARG A 394 -10.30 -21.69 3.04
C ARG A 394 -10.93 -22.82 3.79
N PHE A 395 -10.08 -23.68 4.35
CA PHE A 395 -10.54 -24.72 5.22
C PHE A 395 -11.42 -24.13 6.32
N VAL A 396 -10.95 -23.08 7.00
CA VAL A 396 -11.70 -22.39 8.06
C VAL A 396 -13.02 -21.85 7.52
N ARG A 397 -13.02 -21.17 6.38
CA ARG A 397 -14.27 -20.65 5.76
C ARG A 397 -15.25 -21.79 5.42
N SER A 398 -14.77 -22.91 4.94
CA SER A 398 -15.62 -24.07 4.63
C SER A 398 -16.28 -24.64 5.89
N GLN A 399 -15.56 -24.70 7.01
CA GLN A 399 -16.10 -25.20 8.31
C GLN A 399 -17.27 -24.34 8.82
N PHE A 400 -17.29 -23.05 8.52
CA PHE A 400 -18.34 -22.13 8.91
C PHE A 400 -19.43 -21.94 7.83
N ALA A 401 -19.32 -22.50 6.64
CA ALA A 401 -20.22 -22.25 5.51
C ALA A 401 -21.72 -22.47 5.84
N SER A 402 -22.03 -23.42 6.70
CA SER A 402 -23.39 -23.68 7.20
C SER A 402 -23.88 -22.70 8.26
N ASN A 403 -22.98 -22.03 8.98
CA ASN A 403 -23.33 -21.13 10.11
C ASN A 403 -23.47 -19.67 9.65
N ARG A 404 -24.46 -19.41 8.81
CA ARG A 404 -24.70 -18.07 8.23
C ARG A 404 -24.88 -16.97 9.26
N LYS A 405 -25.43 -17.29 10.45
CA LYS A 405 -25.62 -16.31 11.53
C LYS A 405 -24.29 -15.85 12.10
N PHE A 406 -23.41 -16.78 12.37
CA PHE A 406 -22.07 -16.50 12.88
C PHE A 406 -21.24 -15.71 11.85
N ILE A 407 -21.21 -16.17 10.58
CA ILE A 407 -20.52 -15.47 9.49
C ILE A 407 -20.94 -13.99 9.48
N LYS A 408 -22.23 -13.73 9.45
CA LYS A 408 -22.77 -12.38 9.39
C LYS A 408 -22.41 -11.52 10.60
N GLN A 409 -22.38 -12.10 11.79
CA GLN A 409 -21.97 -11.40 13.00
C GLN A 409 -20.46 -11.06 12.97
N ALA A 410 -19.63 -12.01 12.56
CA ALA A 410 -18.19 -11.80 12.44
C ALA A 410 -17.86 -10.74 11.38
N GLU A 411 -18.48 -10.81 10.20
CA GLU A 411 -18.32 -9.81 9.14
C GLU A 411 -18.73 -8.41 9.61
N LEU A 412 -19.85 -8.27 10.31
CA LEU A 412 -20.30 -6.98 10.82
C LEU A 412 -19.39 -6.42 11.91
N LYS A 413 -18.92 -7.25 12.86
CA LYS A 413 -17.97 -6.82 13.88
C LYS A 413 -16.63 -6.37 13.26
N THR A 414 -16.15 -7.14 12.30
CA THR A 414 -14.95 -6.79 11.55
C THR A 414 -15.14 -5.46 10.82
N ALA A 415 -16.26 -5.28 10.14
CA ALA A 415 -16.56 -4.04 9.44
C ALA A 415 -16.62 -2.86 10.40
N GLN A 416 -17.31 -3.00 11.54
CA GLN A 416 -17.39 -1.95 12.54
C GLN A 416 -16.01 -1.57 13.07
N TYR A 417 -15.18 -2.55 13.43
CA TYR A 417 -13.82 -2.30 13.92
C TYR A 417 -13.00 -1.43 12.95
N TYR A 418 -12.95 -1.81 11.67
CA TYR A 418 -12.14 -1.06 10.69
C TYR A 418 -12.75 0.30 10.30
N VAL A 419 -14.08 0.45 10.38
CA VAL A 419 -14.75 1.76 10.28
C VAL A 419 -14.35 2.67 11.44
N ASP A 420 -14.36 2.16 12.66
CA ASP A 420 -14.00 2.91 13.85
C ASP A 420 -12.51 3.27 13.86
N LEU A 421 -11.65 2.32 13.50
CA LEU A 421 -10.20 2.53 13.36
C LEU A 421 -9.90 3.64 12.35
N ALA A 422 -10.51 3.56 11.16
CA ALA A 422 -10.36 4.58 10.12
C ALA A 422 -10.83 5.95 10.60
N SER A 423 -11.92 6.00 11.37
CA SER A 423 -12.51 7.25 11.88
C SER A 423 -11.67 7.88 12.99
N GLN A 424 -11.11 7.09 13.89
CA GLN A 424 -10.28 7.57 15.00
C GLN A 424 -8.94 8.11 14.54
N LYS A 425 -8.30 7.45 13.57
CA LYS A 425 -6.95 7.80 13.11
C LYS A 425 -6.92 8.73 11.88
N SER A 426 -8.08 9.08 11.32
CA SER A 426 -8.16 9.92 10.12
C SER A 426 -8.41 11.40 10.43
N SER A 427 -8.24 11.84 11.68
CA SER A 427 -8.39 13.25 12.02
C SER A 427 -7.38 14.08 11.23
N PHE A 428 -7.85 15.19 10.67
CA PHE A 428 -7.06 16.06 9.80
C PHE A 428 -5.85 16.71 10.52
N GLU A 429 -5.89 16.75 11.84
CA GLU A 429 -4.83 17.29 12.71
C GLU A 429 -3.68 16.29 12.90
N GLU A 430 -3.88 15.00 12.61
CA GLU A 430 -2.93 13.92 12.85
C GLU A 430 -2.47 13.20 11.57
N TRP A 431 -2.26 13.93 10.47
CA TRP A 431 -1.81 13.35 9.21
C TRP A 431 -0.53 12.48 9.33
N ARG A 432 0.26 12.67 10.38
CA ARG A 432 1.43 11.83 10.71
C ARG A 432 1.03 10.42 11.15
N GLY A 433 -0.17 10.24 11.70
CA GLY A 433 -0.73 8.93 12.06
C GLY A 433 -1.31 8.14 10.89
N TYR A 434 -1.30 8.71 9.67
CA TYR A 434 -1.82 8.02 8.50
C TYR A 434 -0.99 6.79 8.09
N ASP A 435 0.30 6.77 8.41
CA ASP A 435 1.16 5.62 8.13
C ASP A 435 0.72 4.39 8.94
N ASP A 436 0.23 4.58 10.16
CA ASP A 436 -0.34 3.50 10.98
C ASP A 436 -1.59 2.88 10.35
N LEU A 437 -2.43 3.67 9.64
CA LEU A 437 -3.60 3.16 8.94
C LEU A 437 -3.25 2.41 7.66
N LEU A 438 -2.11 2.74 7.05
CA LEU A 438 -1.67 2.09 5.82
C LEU A 438 -1.24 0.64 6.02
N VAL A 439 -0.82 0.28 7.22
CA VAL A 439 -0.55 -1.13 7.58
C VAL A 439 -1.82 -1.97 7.44
N ASP A 440 -2.98 -1.42 7.80
CA ASP A 440 -4.30 -2.07 7.68
C ASP A 440 -5.04 -1.74 6.38
N ARG A 441 -4.38 -1.10 5.41
CA ARG A 441 -5.00 -0.63 4.15
C ARG A 441 -5.82 -1.71 3.45
N ASN A 442 -5.25 -2.90 3.26
CA ASN A 442 -5.91 -3.98 2.54
C ASN A 442 -7.14 -4.50 3.31
N ASN A 443 -7.07 -4.53 4.64
CA ASN A 443 -8.18 -4.93 5.49
C ASN A 443 -9.33 -3.90 5.44
N ILE A 444 -9.02 -2.60 5.50
CA ILE A 444 -10.01 -1.51 5.38
C ILE A 444 -10.67 -1.54 4.00
N LEU A 445 -9.89 -1.69 2.92
CA LEU A 445 -10.41 -1.80 1.56
C LEU A 445 -11.22 -3.10 1.35
N GLY A 446 -10.80 -4.19 1.98
CA GLY A 446 -11.54 -5.46 2.01
C GLY A 446 -12.92 -5.30 2.64
N VAL A 447 -13.00 -4.58 3.77
CA VAL A 447 -14.27 -4.23 4.41
C VAL A 447 -15.14 -3.35 3.51
N ALA A 448 -14.57 -2.32 2.90
CA ALA A 448 -15.31 -1.46 1.97
C ALA A 448 -15.91 -2.27 0.80
N GLN A 449 -15.14 -3.20 0.25
CA GLN A 449 -15.60 -4.08 -0.81
C GLN A 449 -16.70 -5.04 -0.34
N TRP A 450 -16.56 -5.60 0.85
CA TRP A 450 -17.60 -6.45 1.45
C TRP A 450 -18.90 -5.64 1.67
N CYS A 451 -18.81 -4.41 2.19
CA CYS A 451 -19.95 -3.52 2.32
C CYS A 451 -20.64 -3.29 0.97
N TYR A 452 -19.87 -2.93 -0.05
CA TYR A 452 -20.39 -2.69 -1.40
C TYR A 452 -21.13 -3.90 -1.97
N LYS A 453 -20.50 -5.09 -1.96
CA LYS A 453 -21.12 -6.34 -2.43
C LYS A 453 -22.38 -6.69 -1.64
N SER A 454 -22.37 -6.47 -0.32
CA SER A 454 -23.51 -6.76 0.55
C SER A 454 -24.71 -5.88 0.26
N VAL A 455 -24.47 -4.59 -0.04
CA VAL A 455 -25.52 -3.64 -0.44
C VAL A 455 -26.09 -4.03 -1.81
N GLN A 456 -25.24 -4.26 -2.83
CA GLN A 456 -25.64 -4.63 -4.18
C GLN A 456 -26.48 -5.91 -4.21
N LYS A 457 -26.03 -6.97 -3.54
CA LYS A 457 -26.72 -8.27 -3.50
C LYS A 457 -28.13 -8.17 -2.90
N LYS A 458 -28.34 -7.29 -1.93
CA LYS A 458 -29.65 -7.14 -1.26
C LYS A 458 -30.57 -6.21 -2.04
N GLN A 459 -30.05 -5.18 -2.68
CA GLN A 459 -30.81 -4.31 -3.56
C GLN A 459 -31.44 -5.09 -4.71
N ALA A 460 -30.66 -6.01 -5.33
CA ALA A 460 -31.14 -6.87 -6.41
C ALA A 460 -32.28 -7.85 -5.97
N ARG A 461 -32.39 -8.14 -4.66
CA ARG A 461 -33.36 -9.14 -4.15
C ARG A 461 -34.65 -8.56 -3.61
N SER A 462 -34.64 -7.35 -3.05
CA SER A 462 -35.75 -6.82 -2.22
C SER A 462 -36.38 -5.51 -2.70
N GLY A 463 -35.80 -4.89 -3.73
CA GLY A 463 -36.32 -3.59 -4.26
C GLY A 463 -36.27 -2.40 -3.27
N GLY A 464 -35.80 -2.61 -2.02
CA GLY A 464 -35.70 -1.57 -1.00
C GLY A 464 -34.59 -1.86 0.02
N LEU A 465 -34.14 -0.82 0.74
CA LEU A 465 -33.11 -0.92 1.78
C LEU A 465 -33.71 -1.43 3.11
N THR A 466 -33.30 -2.61 3.56
CA THR A 466 -33.58 -3.04 4.94
C THR A 466 -32.76 -2.20 5.93
N LYS A 467 -33.19 -2.11 7.21
CA LYS A 467 -32.45 -1.43 8.28
C LYS A 467 -30.97 -1.84 8.33
N GLN A 468 -30.69 -3.14 8.16
CA GLN A 468 -29.31 -3.65 8.15
C GLN A 468 -28.52 -3.25 6.90
N THR A 469 -29.18 -3.26 5.71
CA THR A 469 -28.52 -2.84 4.47
C THR A 469 -28.18 -1.36 4.52
N LYS A 470 -29.05 -0.57 5.15
CA LYS A 470 -28.83 0.85 5.41
C LYS A 470 -27.58 1.06 6.28
N ALA A 471 -27.47 0.35 7.41
CA ALA A 471 -26.29 0.43 8.28
C ALA A 471 -25.00 0.05 7.55
N ILE A 472 -25.01 -0.99 6.70
CA ILE A 472 -23.82 -1.37 5.91
C ILE A 472 -23.48 -0.29 4.87
N ALA A 473 -24.48 0.34 4.25
CA ALA A 473 -24.24 1.45 3.33
C ALA A 473 -23.66 2.67 4.06
N GLU A 474 -24.13 2.98 5.27
CA GLU A 474 -23.59 4.03 6.15
C GLU A 474 -22.12 3.76 6.51
N MET A 475 -21.76 2.52 6.86
CA MET A 475 -20.37 2.11 7.07
C MET A 475 -19.48 2.38 5.84
N LEU A 476 -19.98 2.06 4.65
CA LEU A 476 -19.23 2.28 3.42
C LEU A 476 -19.01 3.78 3.13
N VAL A 477 -20.03 4.60 3.37
CA VAL A 477 -19.94 6.06 3.27
C VAL A 477 -18.91 6.59 4.27
N GLN A 478 -18.92 6.10 5.51
CA GLN A 478 -17.99 6.50 6.55
C GLN A 478 -16.54 6.15 6.19
N ILE A 479 -16.26 4.91 5.73
CA ILE A 479 -14.92 4.53 5.24
C ILE A 479 -14.50 5.43 4.07
N GLY A 480 -15.41 5.67 3.11
CA GLY A 480 -15.13 6.54 1.96
C GLY A 480 -14.74 7.96 2.37
N THR A 481 -15.36 8.49 3.41
CA THR A 481 -15.09 9.83 3.93
C THR A 481 -13.77 9.89 4.69
N THR A 482 -13.53 8.94 5.59
CA THR A 482 -12.36 8.93 6.49
C THR A 482 -11.12 8.43 5.77
N PHE A 483 -11.13 7.20 5.30
CA PHE A 483 -9.97 6.57 4.67
C PHE A 483 -9.64 7.14 3.28
N GLY A 484 -10.63 7.69 2.58
CA GLY A 484 -10.42 8.38 1.32
C GLY A 484 -9.43 9.55 1.40
N SER A 485 -9.36 10.23 2.56
CA SER A 485 -8.38 11.30 2.83
C SER A 485 -6.96 10.77 2.97
N VAL A 486 -6.79 9.62 3.63
CA VAL A 486 -5.51 8.93 3.78
C VAL A 486 -4.96 8.50 2.42
N LEU A 487 -5.81 7.86 1.61
CA LEU A 487 -5.45 7.42 0.25
C LEU A 487 -5.07 8.61 -0.65
N TRP A 488 -5.68 9.78 -0.46
CA TRP A 488 -5.34 11.00 -1.18
C TRP A 488 -3.91 11.45 -0.86
N GLN A 489 -3.58 11.59 0.40
CA GLN A 489 -2.28 12.13 0.82
C GLN A 489 -1.10 11.22 0.46
N ARG A 490 -1.36 9.90 0.36
CA ARG A 490 -0.35 8.90 -0.02
C ARG A 490 -0.40 8.50 -1.49
N ALA A 491 -1.17 9.23 -2.31
CA ALA A 491 -1.29 9.04 -3.76
C ALA A 491 -1.76 7.63 -4.20
N PHE A 492 -2.56 6.95 -3.38
CA PHE A 492 -3.19 5.68 -3.75
C PHE A 492 -4.44 5.92 -4.63
N TRP A 493 -4.22 6.41 -5.84
CA TRP A 493 -5.28 6.91 -6.73
C TRP A 493 -6.28 5.84 -7.16
N TYR A 494 -5.80 4.65 -7.46
CA TYR A 494 -6.64 3.52 -7.86
C TYR A 494 -7.61 3.13 -6.73
N ASP A 495 -7.08 2.91 -5.53
CA ASP A 495 -7.89 2.55 -4.38
C ASP A 495 -8.87 3.65 -4.02
N ARG A 496 -8.42 4.90 -4.07
CA ARG A 496 -9.27 6.05 -3.82
C ARG A 496 -10.41 6.15 -4.83
N MET A 497 -10.12 5.97 -6.12
CA MET A 497 -11.13 5.97 -7.17
C MET A 497 -12.18 4.87 -6.94
N THR A 498 -11.70 3.65 -6.68
CA THR A 498 -12.56 2.49 -6.41
C THR A 498 -13.43 2.70 -5.18
N LEU A 499 -12.82 3.18 -4.09
CA LEU A 499 -13.54 3.48 -2.83
C LEU A 499 -14.55 4.61 -3.01
N ALA A 500 -14.18 5.70 -3.71
CA ALA A 500 -15.05 6.83 -3.95
C ALA A 500 -16.29 6.44 -4.78
N HIS A 501 -16.13 5.62 -5.82
CA HIS A 501 -17.26 5.11 -6.59
C HIS A 501 -18.18 4.18 -5.76
N ALA A 502 -17.60 3.30 -4.96
CA ALA A 502 -18.38 2.41 -4.09
C ALA A 502 -19.18 3.21 -3.05
N ALA A 503 -18.53 4.18 -2.39
CA ALA A 503 -19.14 5.04 -1.38
C ALA A 503 -20.18 6.00 -2.00
N LEU A 504 -19.93 6.53 -3.20
CA LEU A 504 -20.89 7.34 -3.96
C LEU A 504 -22.18 6.57 -4.24
N ASN A 505 -22.07 5.32 -4.68
CA ASN A 505 -23.22 4.46 -4.91
C ASN A 505 -24.02 4.23 -3.63
N ALA A 506 -23.33 3.99 -2.51
CA ALA A 506 -23.98 3.83 -1.20
C ALA A 506 -24.67 5.13 -0.74
N ALA A 507 -24.01 6.29 -0.91
CA ALA A 507 -24.57 7.60 -0.57
C ALA A 507 -25.84 7.92 -1.38
N LYS A 508 -25.84 7.60 -2.69
CA LYS A 508 -27.04 7.75 -3.55
C LYS A 508 -28.21 6.89 -3.07
N LEU A 509 -27.94 5.68 -2.57
CA LEU A 509 -28.95 4.80 -2.01
C LEU A 509 -29.51 5.29 -0.65
N LEU A 510 -28.70 6.01 0.12
CA LEU A 510 -29.06 6.59 1.42
C LEU A 510 -29.73 7.98 1.33
N PRO A 511 -30.03 8.52 0.16
CA PRO A 511 -30.19 9.93 -0.22
C PRO A 511 -29.29 10.91 0.58
N ASP A 512 -28.05 10.50 0.86
CA ASP A 512 -27.06 11.34 1.53
C ASP A 512 -26.35 12.24 0.49
N TRP A 513 -27.03 13.29 0.10
CA TRP A 513 -26.56 14.23 -0.94
C TRP A 513 -25.29 14.97 -0.55
N ARG A 514 -25.03 15.13 0.77
CA ARG A 514 -23.76 15.65 1.27
C ARG A 514 -22.59 14.77 0.83
N SER A 515 -22.68 13.48 1.15
CA SER A 515 -21.64 12.50 0.77
C SER A 515 -21.57 12.28 -0.75
N VAL A 516 -22.70 12.33 -1.46
CA VAL A 516 -22.71 12.32 -2.94
C VAL A 516 -21.84 13.45 -3.51
N SER A 517 -22.03 14.68 -3.03
CA SER A 517 -21.19 15.81 -3.48
C SER A 517 -19.71 15.60 -3.13
N ILE A 518 -19.38 15.13 -1.94
CA ILE A 518 -18.01 14.89 -1.51
C ILE A 518 -17.32 13.85 -2.41
N PHE A 519 -17.97 12.71 -2.66
CA PHE A 519 -17.37 11.64 -3.47
C PHE A 519 -17.29 12.00 -4.95
N ALA A 520 -18.29 12.68 -5.50
CA ALA A 520 -18.23 13.19 -6.87
C ALA A 520 -17.06 14.18 -7.04
N ARG A 521 -16.85 15.11 -6.08
CA ARG A 521 -15.66 15.98 -6.07
C ARG A 521 -14.36 15.21 -5.99
N ASN A 522 -14.29 14.17 -5.17
CA ASN A 522 -13.08 13.34 -5.04
C ASN A 522 -12.74 12.67 -6.37
N ILE A 523 -13.72 12.15 -7.08
CA ILE A 523 -13.56 11.55 -8.40
C ILE A 523 -13.12 12.61 -9.42
N ALA A 524 -13.76 13.78 -9.40
CA ALA A 524 -13.42 14.89 -10.29
C ALA A 524 -11.97 15.36 -10.11
N TRP A 525 -11.48 15.46 -8.86
CA TRP A 525 -10.08 15.82 -8.59
C TRP A 525 -9.10 14.80 -9.15
N ILE A 526 -9.40 13.49 -9.07
CA ILE A 526 -8.52 12.47 -9.64
C ILE A 526 -8.40 12.63 -11.15
N TYR A 527 -9.53 12.80 -11.86
CA TYR A 527 -9.52 13.07 -13.30
C TYR A 527 -8.81 14.39 -13.66
N PHE A 528 -8.96 15.42 -12.81
CA PHE A 528 -8.27 16.70 -12.99
C PHE A 528 -6.74 16.52 -12.95
N TYR A 529 -6.20 15.80 -11.98
CA TYR A 529 -4.76 15.53 -11.90
C TYR A 529 -4.26 14.64 -13.03
N GLN A 530 -5.12 13.75 -13.54
CA GLN A 530 -4.84 12.96 -14.74
C GLN A 530 -4.94 13.76 -16.04
N SER A 531 -5.24 15.07 -15.96
CA SER A 531 -5.48 15.97 -17.11
C SER A 531 -6.67 15.57 -18.01
N ASP A 532 -7.56 14.72 -17.49
CA ASP A 532 -8.82 14.39 -18.14
C ASP A 532 -9.90 15.39 -17.71
N TYR A 533 -9.79 16.61 -18.23
CA TYR A 533 -10.63 17.72 -17.81
C TYR A 533 -12.10 17.53 -18.20
N LEU A 534 -12.40 16.75 -19.24
CA LEU A 534 -13.78 16.48 -19.64
C LEU A 534 -14.50 15.56 -18.65
N ARG A 535 -13.83 14.48 -18.20
CA ARG A 535 -14.39 13.65 -17.12
C ARG A 535 -14.41 14.39 -15.79
N ALA A 536 -13.40 15.20 -15.51
CA ALA A 536 -13.38 16.06 -14.32
C ALA A 536 -14.56 17.03 -14.32
N LEU A 537 -14.91 17.64 -15.47
CA LEU A 537 -16.06 18.51 -15.63
C LEU A 537 -17.36 17.79 -15.28
N HIS A 538 -17.60 16.63 -15.90
CA HIS A 538 -18.80 15.84 -15.65
C HIS A 538 -19.00 15.56 -14.15
N TRP A 539 -17.95 15.13 -13.45
CA TRP A 539 -18.03 14.82 -12.02
C TRP A 539 -18.12 16.08 -11.14
N ALA A 540 -17.55 17.20 -11.55
CA ALA A 540 -17.67 18.47 -10.85
C ALA A 540 -19.11 19.02 -10.96
N GLU A 541 -19.77 18.87 -12.12
CA GLU A 541 -21.18 19.21 -12.30
C GLU A 541 -22.11 18.31 -11.47
N GLU A 542 -21.85 17.00 -11.44
CA GLU A 542 -22.56 16.04 -10.58
C GLU A 542 -22.43 16.44 -9.11
N ALA A 543 -21.21 16.83 -8.67
CA ALA A 543 -20.98 17.31 -7.32
C ALA A 543 -21.78 18.56 -7.00
N LEU A 544 -21.81 19.54 -7.91
CA LEU A 544 -22.55 20.77 -7.74
C LEU A 544 -24.08 20.50 -7.74
N SER A 545 -24.57 19.66 -8.64
CA SER A 545 -25.96 19.23 -8.65
C SER A 545 -26.40 18.58 -7.35
N ALA A 546 -25.56 17.76 -6.72
CA ALA A 546 -25.86 17.17 -5.42
C ALA A 546 -26.01 18.22 -4.32
N THR A 547 -25.27 19.32 -4.37
CA THR A 547 -25.34 20.38 -3.35
C THR A 547 -26.66 21.14 -3.34
N THR A 548 -27.37 21.22 -4.48
CA THR A 548 -28.69 21.88 -4.54
C THR A 548 -29.74 21.21 -3.66
N LYS A 549 -29.47 19.95 -3.25
CA LYS A 549 -30.34 19.17 -2.36
C LYS A 549 -29.91 19.24 -0.89
N THR A 550 -28.79 19.85 -0.58
CA THR A 550 -28.25 19.92 0.80
C THR A 550 -28.45 21.28 1.44
N GLU A 551 -28.61 22.33 0.62
CA GLU A 551 -28.63 23.74 1.06
C GLU A 551 -27.39 24.14 1.91
N ASP A 552 -26.30 23.33 1.87
CA ASP A 552 -25.08 23.56 2.63
C ASP A 552 -24.16 24.50 1.83
N PRO A 553 -23.99 25.76 2.28
CA PRO A 553 -23.24 26.76 1.51
C PRO A 553 -21.76 26.41 1.38
N LEU A 554 -21.19 25.67 2.32
CA LEU A 554 -19.78 25.26 2.27
C LEU A 554 -19.57 24.19 1.21
N LEU A 555 -20.48 23.24 1.07
CA LEU A 555 -20.45 22.24 0.00
C LEU A 555 -20.63 22.89 -1.37
N ILE A 556 -21.55 23.86 -1.47
CA ILE A 556 -21.77 24.62 -2.69
C ILE A 556 -20.49 25.35 -3.10
N ALA A 557 -19.85 26.05 -2.14
CA ALA A 557 -18.60 26.75 -2.37
C ALA A 557 -17.47 25.81 -2.84
N ALA A 558 -17.35 24.65 -2.19
CA ALA A 558 -16.35 23.66 -2.56
C ALA A 558 -16.57 23.03 -3.95
N ALA A 559 -17.83 22.79 -4.33
CA ALA A 559 -18.18 22.26 -5.65
C ALA A 559 -17.98 23.32 -6.75
N ARG A 560 -18.41 24.57 -6.51
CA ARG A 560 -18.18 25.70 -7.43
C ARG A 560 -16.70 25.97 -7.65
N ARG A 561 -15.91 25.93 -6.59
CA ARG A 561 -14.45 26.10 -6.68
C ARG A 561 -13.82 25.04 -7.59
N LEU A 562 -14.16 23.77 -7.38
CA LEU A 562 -13.65 22.70 -8.25
C LEU A 562 -14.07 22.92 -9.70
N LEU A 563 -15.35 23.19 -9.93
CA LEU A 563 -15.87 23.46 -11.28
C LEU A 563 -15.15 24.64 -11.92
N GLY A 564 -14.94 25.76 -11.18
CA GLY A 564 -14.18 26.91 -11.64
C GLY A 564 -12.72 26.56 -12.01
N THR A 565 -12.08 25.69 -11.23
CA THR A 565 -10.72 25.22 -11.50
C THR A 565 -10.66 24.34 -12.77
N VAL A 566 -11.66 23.48 -12.99
CA VAL A 566 -11.75 22.65 -14.20
C VAL A 566 -12.02 23.49 -15.44
N GLU A 567 -12.95 24.46 -15.34
CA GLU A 567 -13.28 25.40 -16.43
C GLU A 567 -12.07 26.25 -16.84
N LEU A 568 -11.22 26.63 -15.86
CA LEU A 568 -9.96 27.31 -16.13
C LEU A 568 -9.05 26.47 -17.03
N ARG A 569 -8.87 25.19 -16.72
CA ARG A 569 -8.04 24.28 -17.54
C ARG A 569 -8.61 23.95 -18.90
N LEU A 570 -9.93 24.08 -19.07
CA LEU A 570 -10.62 23.98 -20.36
C LEU A 570 -10.57 25.29 -21.19
N GLY A 571 -10.01 26.36 -20.61
CA GLY A 571 -9.93 27.68 -21.27
C GLY A 571 -11.21 28.51 -21.17
N ASN A 572 -12.21 28.09 -20.40
CA ASN A 572 -13.49 28.79 -20.22
C ASN A 572 -13.37 29.89 -19.14
N PHE A 573 -12.48 30.85 -19.36
CA PHE A 573 -12.07 31.85 -18.38
C PHE A 573 -13.23 32.64 -17.76
N ASN A 574 -14.23 33.06 -18.55
CA ASN A 574 -15.38 33.82 -18.02
C ASN A 574 -16.22 32.98 -17.05
N ARG A 575 -16.42 31.71 -17.36
CA ARG A 575 -17.17 30.79 -16.49
C ARG A 575 -16.40 30.48 -15.22
N SER A 576 -15.11 30.26 -15.33
CA SER A 576 -14.20 30.07 -14.19
C SER A 576 -14.25 31.27 -13.23
N GLU A 577 -14.12 32.51 -13.79
CA GLU A 577 -14.16 33.75 -13.01
C GLU A 577 -15.50 33.90 -12.27
N GLN A 578 -16.62 33.73 -12.98
CA GLN A 578 -17.93 33.78 -12.36
C GLN A 578 -18.06 32.86 -11.18
N LEU A 579 -17.67 31.56 -11.32
CA LEU A 579 -17.77 30.56 -10.28
C LEU A 579 -16.90 30.88 -9.07
N LEU A 580 -15.66 31.34 -9.30
CA LEU A 580 -14.72 31.68 -8.23
C LEU A 580 -15.17 32.96 -7.49
N LEU A 581 -15.72 33.95 -8.17
CA LEU A 581 -16.29 35.14 -7.54
C LEU A 581 -17.54 34.81 -6.72
N GLU A 582 -18.40 33.89 -7.21
CA GLU A 582 -19.55 33.39 -6.43
C GLU A 582 -19.09 32.74 -5.12
N VAL A 583 -17.97 31.96 -5.14
CA VAL A 583 -17.38 31.38 -3.92
C VAL A 583 -16.84 32.46 -2.99
N LEU A 584 -16.14 33.45 -3.54
CA LEU A 584 -15.57 34.55 -2.76
C LEU A 584 -16.66 35.40 -2.08
N ASN A 585 -17.74 35.70 -2.78
CA ASN A 585 -18.86 36.46 -2.23
C ASN A 585 -19.58 35.69 -1.11
N ALA A 586 -19.84 34.38 -1.34
CA ALA A 586 -20.46 33.51 -0.33
C ALA A 586 -19.58 33.35 0.92
N SER A 587 -18.24 33.36 0.78
CA SER A 587 -17.31 33.22 1.91
C SER A 587 -17.28 34.43 2.84
N GLY A 588 -17.80 35.58 2.41
CA GLY A 588 -17.96 36.78 3.26
C GLY A 588 -18.97 36.59 4.40
N GLU A 589 -19.90 35.66 4.27
CA GLU A 589 -20.89 35.33 5.30
C GLU A 589 -20.33 34.44 6.43
N PHE A 590 -19.16 33.79 6.20
CA PHE A 590 -18.55 32.78 7.09
C PHE A 590 -17.16 33.20 7.59
N VAL A 591 -16.93 34.49 7.86
CA VAL A 591 -15.62 35.07 8.18
C VAL A 591 -14.96 34.45 9.42
N ASN A 592 -15.75 33.85 10.31
CA ASN A 592 -15.27 33.24 11.56
C ASN A 592 -15.27 31.71 11.54
N ASP A 593 -15.65 31.08 10.44
CA ASP A 593 -15.61 29.63 10.28
C ASP A 593 -14.33 29.21 9.55
N ASP A 594 -13.62 28.26 10.11
CA ASP A 594 -12.41 27.71 9.53
C ASP A 594 -12.58 27.29 8.07
N TYR A 595 -13.74 26.73 7.74
CA TYR A 595 -14.04 26.29 6.39
C TYR A 595 -14.36 27.44 5.42
N GLY A 596 -14.94 28.53 5.93
CA GLY A 596 -15.18 29.76 5.17
C GLY A 596 -13.87 30.45 4.77
N ILE A 597 -12.91 30.55 5.71
CA ILE A 597 -11.57 31.08 5.46
C ILE A 597 -10.83 30.19 4.45
N TYR A 598 -10.91 28.86 4.61
CA TYR A 598 -10.35 27.88 3.68
C TYR A 598 -10.88 28.10 2.26
N SER A 599 -12.20 28.20 2.11
CA SER A 599 -12.86 28.38 0.79
C SER A 599 -12.52 29.71 0.17
N LYS A 600 -12.43 30.81 0.99
CA LYS A 600 -12.02 32.13 0.56
C LYS A 600 -10.61 32.13 -0.01
N GLY A 601 -9.64 31.59 0.73
CA GLY A 601 -8.25 31.54 0.28
C GLY A 601 -8.09 30.78 -1.04
N PHE A 602 -8.78 29.66 -1.17
CA PHE A 602 -8.76 28.92 -2.44
C PHE A 602 -9.46 29.60 -3.60
N ALA A 603 -10.52 30.36 -3.36
CA ALA A 603 -11.14 31.16 -4.43
C ALA A 603 -10.20 32.29 -4.89
N GLN A 604 -9.54 32.96 -3.93
CA GLN A 604 -8.54 33.96 -4.23
C GLN A 604 -7.35 33.37 -5.00
N TYR A 605 -6.84 32.22 -4.58
CA TYR A 605 -5.79 31.48 -5.29
C TYR A 605 -6.21 31.14 -6.73
N GLY A 606 -7.43 30.58 -6.91
CA GLY A 606 -7.96 30.26 -8.24
C GLY A 606 -8.14 31.49 -9.16
N LEU A 607 -8.53 32.66 -8.59
CA LEU A 607 -8.55 33.92 -9.32
C LEU A 607 -7.14 34.39 -9.70
N GLY A 608 -6.15 34.11 -8.84
CA GLY A 608 -4.74 34.32 -9.15
C GLY A 608 -4.27 33.47 -10.34
N ASP A 609 -4.60 32.19 -10.34
CA ASP A 609 -4.30 31.28 -11.47
C ASP A 609 -4.98 31.77 -12.77
N LEU A 610 -6.24 32.24 -12.68
CA LEU A 610 -6.98 32.75 -13.81
C LEU A 610 -6.31 34.01 -14.44
N GLU A 611 -5.94 34.99 -13.61
CA GLU A 611 -5.25 36.20 -14.08
C GLU A 611 -3.84 35.87 -14.60
N TYR A 612 -3.15 34.91 -14.01
CA TYR A 612 -1.87 34.43 -14.51
C TYR A 612 -1.99 33.83 -15.92
N GLU A 613 -3.00 32.97 -16.15
CA GLU A 613 -3.24 32.37 -17.47
C GLU A 613 -3.69 33.42 -18.50
N ARG A 614 -4.42 34.45 -18.09
CA ARG A 614 -4.77 35.63 -18.95
C ARG A 614 -3.55 36.50 -19.29
N GLY A 615 -2.41 36.29 -18.60
CA GLY A 615 -1.21 37.09 -18.78
C GLY A 615 -1.16 38.37 -17.93
N ASN A 616 -2.14 38.60 -17.06
CA ASN A 616 -2.16 39.72 -16.11
C ASN A 616 -1.40 39.39 -14.85
N THR A 617 -0.06 39.52 -14.89
CA THR A 617 0.82 39.14 -13.76
C THR A 617 0.58 40.02 -12.52
N SER A 618 0.29 41.30 -12.70
CA SER A 618 -0.02 42.21 -11.58
C SER A 618 -1.29 41.78 -10.85
N GLY A 619 -2.39 41.51 -11.58
CA GLY A 619 -3.63 41.03 -11.00
C GLY A 619 -3.47 39.65 -10.32
N ALA A 620 -2.70 38.75 -10.94
CA ALA A 620 -2.37 37.46 -10.37
C ALA A 620 -1.63 37.60 -9.03
N GLY A 621 -0.60 38.45 -8.99
CA GLY A 621 0.15 38.75 -7.77
C GLY A 621 -0.72 39.30 -6.63
N ASP A 622 -1.65 40.19 -6.96
CA ASP A 622 -2.59 40.74 -5.97
C ASP A 622 -3.52 39.67 -5.38
N TRP A 623 -4.01 38.76 -6.21
CA TRP A 623 -4.87 37.66 -5.77
C TRP A 623 -4.10 36.63 -4.94
N TYR A 624 -2.88 36.27 -5.34
CA TYR A 624 -2.05 35.35 -4.54
C TYR A 624 -1.66 35.95 -3.19
N ARG A 625 -1.35 37.27 -3.09
CA ARG A 625 -1.11 37.94 -1.80
C ARG A 625 -2.36 37.89 -0.92
N LYS A 626 -3.55 38.15 -1.47
CA LYS A 626 -4.81 38.03 -0.72
C LYS A 626 -5.04 36.61 -0.22
N ALA A 627 -4.71 35.57 -0.99
CA ALA A 627 -4.79 34.19 -0.58
C ALA A 627 -3.79 33.90 0.55
N LEU A 628 -2.55 34.37 0.44
CA LEU A 628 -1.52 34.25 1.43
C LEU A 628 -1.96 34.90 2.76
N ASP A 629 -2.42 36.17 2.72
CA ASP A 629 -2.92 36.88 3.90
C ASP A 629 -4.10 36.16 4.56
N THR A 630 -5.00 35.59 3.72
CA THR A 630 -6.14 34.81 4.22
C THR A 630 -5.68 33.54 4.95
N TRP A 631 -4.65 32.85 4.45
CA TRP A 631 -4.14 31.63 5.06
C TRP A 631 -3.17 31.88 6.22
N GLN A 632 -2.55 33.04 6.32
CA GLN A 632 -1.70 33.48 7.44
C GLN A 632 -2.49 34.04 8.64
N ASN A 633 -3.83 34.09 8.57
CA ASN A 633 -4.64 34.67 9.64
C ASN A 633 -4.44 33.93 10.98
N PRO A 634 -3.99 34.63 12.06
CA PRO A 634 -3.58 34.00 13.33
C PRO A 634 -4.73 33.39 14.16
N VAL A 635 -5.98 33.61 13.77
CA VAL A 635 -7.16 33.06 14.46
C VAL A 635 -7.31 31.55 14.25
N ARG A 636 -6.51 30.96 13.35
CA ARG A 636 -6.60 29.53 12.97
C ARG A 636 -5.54 28.65 13.61
N LYS A 637 -5.97 27.42 13.96
CA LYS A 637 -5.07 26.36 14.40
C LYS A 637 -4.48 25.51 13.22
N ASP A 638 -5.04 25.60 11.98
CA ASP A 638 -4.65 24.71 10.86
C ASP A 638 -4.59 25.36 9.46
N PRO A 639 -3.95 26.53 9.27
CA PRO A 639 -4.01 27.21 7.97
C PRO A 639 -2.75 27.12 7.12
N ILE A 640 -1.66 26.82 7.76
CA ILE A 640 -0.31 27.06 7.29
C ILE A 640 0.06 26.14 6.12
N ARG A 641 -0.58 24.95 6.02
CA ARG A 641 -0.30 23.96 4.97
C ARG A 641 -0.68 24.39 3.54
N HIS A 642 -1.39 25.52 3.36
CA HIS A 642 -1.75 26.05 2.03
C HIS A 642 -0.95 27.29 1.63
N ILE A 643 -0.13 27.81 2.53
CA ILE A 643 0.74 28.95 2.27
C ILE A 643 1.67 28.68 1.09
N SER A 644 2.20 27.47 0.98
CA SER A 644 3.08 27.07 -0.10
C SER A 644 2.46 27.21 -1.50
N LEU A 645 1.12 27.08 -1.64
CA LEU A 645 0.44 27.33 -2.91
C LEU A 645 0.58 28.79 -3.35
N ALA A 646 0.24 29.71 -2.43
CA ALA A 646 0.28 31.15 -2.73
C ALA A 646 1.72 31.61 -2.95
N LEU A 647 2.67 31.10 -2.19
CA LEU A 647 4.10 31.40 -2.37
C LEU A 647 4.62 30.90 -3.72
N ASN A 648 4.25 29.70 -4.15
CA ASN A 648 4.58 29.19 -5.48
C ASN A 648 3.97 30.07 -6.57
N GLY A 649 2.68 30.47 -6.42
CA GLY A 649 2.02 31.39 -7.35
C GLY A 649 2.77 32.74 -7.47
N LEU A 650 3.14 33.36 -6.34
CA LEU A 650 3.94 34.58 -6.30
C LEU A 650 5.34 34.40 -6.91
N GLY A 651 5.95 33.25 -6.67
CA GLY A 651 7.23 32.87 -7.27
C GLY A 651 7.16 32.84 -8.81
N PHE A 652 6.11 32.23 -9.36
CA PHE A 652 5.91 32.19 -10.82
C PHE A 652 5.55 33.58 -11.41
N VAL A 653 4.81 34.41 -10.68
CA VAL A 653 4.56 35.81 -11.08
C VAL A 653 5.88 36.58 -11.14
N ALA A 654 6.69 36.54 -10.10
CA ALA A 654 7.98 37.22 -10.05
C ALA A 654 8.95 36.71 -11.15
N LEU A 655 8.94 35.40 -11.43
CA LEU A 655 9.73 34.81 -12.51
C LEU A 655 9.31 35.38 -13.86
N ARG A 656 8.03 35.45 -14.15
CA ARG A 656 7.50 35.98 -15.42
C ARG A 656 7.80 37.48 -15.59
N GLU A 657 7.87 38.22 -14.48
CA GLU A 657 8.26 39.63 -14.42
C GLU A 657 9.80 39.83 -14.37
N LYS A 658 10.58 38.75 -14.44
CA LYS A 658 12.04 38.73 -14.38
C LYS A 658 12.64 39.28 -13.08
N ARG A 659 11.85 39.25 -11.98
CA ARG A 659 12.30 39.60 -10.61
C ARG A 659 12.90 38.35 -9.96
N TYR A 660 14.07 37.94 -10.46
CA TYR A 660 14.65 36.62 -10.17
C TYR A 660 14.98 36.39 -8.70
N GLU A 661 15.53 37.37 -7.99
CA GLU A 661 15.86 37.23 -6.56
C GLU A 661 14.59 37.08 -5.71
N GLU A 662 13.57 37.85 -5.99
CA GLU A 662 12.29 37.76 -5.31
C GLU A 662 11.59 36.43 -5.62
N SER A 663 11.65 35.98 -6.86
CA SER A 663 11.14 34.69 -7.29
C SER A 663 11.82 33.54 -6.54
N LYS A 664 13.16 33.59 -6.45
CA LYS A 664 13.95 32.59 -5.71
C LYS A 664 13.54 32.55 -4.24
N GLN A 665 13.34 33.70 -3.61
CA GLN A 665 12.92 33.76 -2.20
C GLN A 665 11.54 33.10 -2.02
N PHE A 666 10.54 33.47 -2.86
CA PHE A 666 9.22 32.87 -2.78
C PHE A 666 9.21 31.36 -2.94
N PHE A 667 9.98 30.82 -3.89
CA PHE A 667 10.08 29.38 -4.06
C PHE A 667 10.81 28.68 -2.89
N THR A 668 11.82 29.34 -2.30
CA THR A 668 12.50 28.81 -1.13
C THR A 668 11.54 28.73 0.08
N ASP A 669 10.78 29.81 0.33
CA ASP A 669 9.79 29.85 1.39
C ASP A 669 8.63 28.84 1.14
N ALA A 670 8.25 28.66 -0.13
CA ALA A 670 7.25 27.64 -0.52
C ALA A 670 7.74 26.23 -0.23
N ILE A 671 8.98 25.90 -0.56
CA ILE A 671 9.62 24.62 -0.28
C ILE A 671 9.66 24.37 1.22
N GLN A 672 10.15 25.32 2.01
CA GLN A 672 10.21 25.19 3.46
C GLN A 672 8.82 24.92 4.07
N SER A 673 7.81 25.71 3.66
CA SER A 673 6.43 25.51 4.11
C SER A 673 5.87 24.15 3.66
N ALA A 674 6.17 23.71 2.44
CA ALA A 674 5.71 22.43 1.91
C ALA A 674 6.33 21.23 2.64
N GLU A 675 7.61 21.29 3.00
CA GLU A 675 8.31 20.30 3.81
C GLU A 675 7.71 20.16 5.21
N GLU A 676 7.48 21.31 5.88
CA GLU A 676 6.91 21.34 7.22
C GLU A 676 5.55 20.61 7.28
N PHE A 677 4.71 20.75 6.24
CA PHE A 677 3.37 20.19 6.18
C PHE A 677 3.23 18.93 5.31
N GLY A 678 4.33 18.37 4.82
CA GLY A 678 4.32 17.16 4.00
C GLY A 678 3.59 17.32 2.66
N ARG A 679 3.61 18.53 2.06
CA ARG A 679 2.96 18.85 0.77
C ARG A 679 3.90 18.54 -0.39
N ILE A 680 4.00 17.25 -0.76
CA ILE A 680 4.89 16.78 -1.84
C ILE A 680 4.59 17.47 -3.18
N ASP A 681 3.32 17.76 -3.46
CA ASP A 681 2.89 18.46 -4.67
C ASP A 681 3.46 19.89 -4.75
N GLU A 682 3.37 20.65 -3.67
CA GLU A 682 3.82 22.03 -3.62
C GLU A 682 5.34 22.12 -3.46
N LEU A 683 5.96 21.16 -2.78
CA LEU A 683 7.42 21.02 -2.72
C LEU A 683 7.99 20.87 -4.14
N ALA A 684 7.43 19.93 -4.93
CA ALA A 684 7.88 19.69 -6.30
C ALA A 684 7.65 20.92 -7.20
N LYS A 685 6.54 21.67 -7.03
CA LYS A 685 6.31 22.92 -7.76
C LYS A 685 7.35 24.00 -7.42
N GLY A 686 7.67 24.15 -6.13
CA GLY A 686 8.72 25.07 -5.68
C GLY A 686 10.09 24.73 -6.26
N GLN A 687 10.44 23.45 -6.28
CA GLN A 687 11.69 22.97 -6.89
C GLN A 687 11.75 23.24 -8.40
N ILE A 688 10.66 23.02 -9.14
CA ILE A 688 10.54 23.41 -10.56
C ILE A 688 10.67 24.93 -10.72
N GLY A 689 10.10 25.70 -9.79
CA GLY A 689 10.25 27.15 -9.78
C GLY A 689 11.71 27.57 -9.62
N LEU A 690 12.43 27.04 -8.64
CA LEU A 690 13.88 27.31 -8.45
C LEU A 690 14.70 26.88 -9.67
N ALA A 691 14.42 25.73 -10.25
CA ALA A 691 15.09 25.26 -11.45
C ALA A 691 14.83 26.20 -12.64
N SER A 692 13.60 26.75 -12.75
CA SER A 692 13.25 27.74 -13.77
C SER A 692 14.01 29.06 -13.59
N VAL A 693 14.14 29.55 -12.35
CA VAL A 693 14.95 30.74 -12.05
C VAL A 693 16.41 30.50 -12.46
N SER A 694 16.97 29.37 -12.06
CA SER A 694 18.36 29.03 -12.39
C SER A 694 18.59 28.89 -13.91
N PHE A 695 17.60 28.39 -14.64
CA PHE A 695 17.64 28.32 -16.09
C PHE A 695 17.65 29.72 -16.73
N GLU A 696 16.73 30.61 -16.32
CA GLU A 696 16.61 31.97 -16.87
C GLU A 696 17.83 32.85 -16.53
N THR A 697 18.46 32.62 -15.37
CA THR A 697 19.68 33.35 -14.96
C THR A 697 20.98 32.69 -15.46
N GLY A 698 20.92 31.48 -16.02
CA GLY A 698 22.09 30.70 -16.47
C GLY A 698 22.95 30.18 -15.32
N THR A 699 22.43 30.15 -14.09
CA THR A 699 23.15 29.73 -12.89
C THR A 699 22.84 28.28 -12.54
N ASP A 700 23.80 27.54 -12.02
CA ASP A 700 23.68 26.20 -11.42
C ASP A 700 22.74 25.21 -12.17
N LEU A 701 22.92 25.07 -13.46
CA LEU A 701 22.09 24.21 -14.32
C LEU A 701 22.19 22.72 -13.95
N LYS A 702 23.28 22.30 -13.29
CA LYS A 702 23.43 20.92 -12.80
C LYS A 702 22.46 20.63 -11.68
N ASN A 703 22.36 21.52 -10.68
CA ASN A 703 21.39 21.39 -9.60
C ASN A 703 19.96 21.55 -10.11
N SER A 704 19.74 22.40 -11.12
CA SER A 704 18.42 22.52 -11.79
C SER A 704 17.93 21.17 -12.32
N LEU A 705 18.79 20.39 -12.96
CA LEU A 705 18.43 19.06 -13.46
C LEU A 705 18.08 18.09 -12.34
N LEU A 706 18.78 18.14 -11.21
CA LEU A 706 18.46 17.32 -10.04
C LEU A 706 17.07 17.68 -9.49
N LEU A 707 16.80 18.96 -9.32
CA LEU A 707 15.48 19.44 -8.86
C LEU A 707 14.36 19.04 -9.82
N ILE A 708 14.57 19.18 -11.13
CA ILE A 708 13.59 18.81 -12.15
C ILE A 708 13.30 17.30 -12.11
N ASN A 709 14.34 16.47 -12.05
CA ASN A 709 14.15 15.02 -12.02
C ASN A 709 13.41 14.56 -10.74
N GLY A 710 13.80 15.04 -9.56
CA GLY A 710 13.11 14.75 -8.32
C GLY A 710 11.65 15.23 -8.33
N SER A 711 11.38 16.40 -8.93
CA SER A 711 10.01 16.89 -9.09
C SER A 711 9.18 16.04 -10.05
N ILE A 712 9.77 15.56 -11.15
CA ILE A 712 9.10 14.65 -12.09
C ILE A 712 8.68 13.36 -11.37
N GLU A 713 9.59 12.78 -10.58
CA GLU A 713 9.28 11.58 -9.77
C GLU A 713 8.12 11.84 -8.80
N SER A 714 8.16 12.96 -8.08
CA SER A 714 7.08 13.37 -7.18
C SER A 714 5.74 13.55 -7.92
N PHE A 715 5.73 14.21 -9.07
CA PHE A 715 4.52 14.39 -9.88
C PHE A 715 4.02 13.08 -10.49
N GLN A 716 4.94 12.15 -10.83
CA GLN A 716 4.57 10.81 -11.30
C GLN A 716 3.86 10.01 -10.19
N GLN A 717 4.40 10.03 -8.97
CA GLN A 717 3.75 9.43 -7.80
C GLN A 717 2.36 10.00 -7.57
N LEU A 718 2.21 11.31 -7.75
CA LEU A 718 0.95 12.04 -7.57
C LEU A 718 0.02 12.00 -8.81
N GLY A 719 0.44 11.37 -9.93
CA GLY A 719 -0.36 11.32 -11.17
C GLY A 719 -0.65 12.67 -11.82
N MET A 720 0.17 13.71 -11.55
CA MET A 720 -0.04 15.10 -11.98
C MET A 720 0.51 15.31 -13.40
N GLN A 721 -0.26 14.90 -14.40
CA GLN A 721 0.21 14.82 -15.80
C GLN A 721 0.59 16.18 -16.41
N TYR A 722 -0.13 17.24 -16.07
CA TYR A 722 0.17 18.59 -16.57
C TYR A 722 1.55 19.05 -16.06
N GLU A 723 1.81 18.88 -14.78
CA GLU A 723 3.07 19.24 -14.13
C GLU A 723 4.24 18.39 -14.64
N ILE A 724 4.01 17.11 -14.89
CA ILE A 724 5.01 16.20 -15.51
C ILE A 724 5.40 16.75 -16.88
N GLN A 725 4.43 17.06 -17.73
CA GLN A 725 4.70 17.55 -19.09
C GLN A 725 5.49 18.87 -19.06
N LYS A 726 5.10 19.82 -18.20
CA LYS A 726 5.81 21.09 -18.03
C LYS A 726 7.24 20.92 -17.53
N SER A 727 7.44 20.00 -16.59
CA SER A 727 8.76 19.67 -16.05
C SER A 727 9.66 19.02 -17.11
N LEU A 728 9.11 18.14 -17.95
CA LEU A 728 9.84 17.53 -19.07
C LEU A 728 10.25 18.58 -20.13
N GLU A 729 9.37 19.55 -20.44
CA GLU A 729 9.68 20.65 -21.34
C GLU A 729 10.84 21.52 -20.79
N LEU A 730 10.82 21.83 -19.49
CA LEU A 730 11.90 22.57 -18.82
C LEU A 730 13.21 21.76 -18.85
N ARG A 731 13.15 20.45 -18.52
CA ARG A 731 14.33 19.58 -18.60
C ARG A 731 14.98 19.59 -19.97
N GLU A 732 14.17 19.50 -21.03
CA GLU A 732 14.67 19.52 -22.38
C GLU A 732 15.35 20.86 -22.71
N LYS A 733 14.80 21.99 -22.26
CA LYS A 733 15.42 23.32 -22.45
C LYS A 733 16.77 23.42 -21.73
N VAL A 734 16.86 22.93 -20.47
CA VAL A 734 18.11 22.94 -19.69
C VAL A 734 19.16 22.07 -20.36
N LEU A 735 18.80 20.87 -20.84
CA LEU A 735 19.72 19.96 -21.53
C LEU A 735 20.22 20.52 -22.87
N LYS A 736 19.39 21.24 -23.61
CA LYS A 736 19.78 21.95 -24.85
C LYS A 736 20.73 23.11 -24.58
N ALA A 737 20.57 23.82 -23.45
CA ALA A 737 21.43 24.95 -23.10
C ALA A 737 22.85 24.54 -22.70
N LYS A 738 23.04 23.31 -22.14
CA LYS A 738 24.34 22.77 -21.75
C LYS A 738 24.40 21.25 -21.98
N PRO A 739 24.72 20.79 -23.21
CA PRO A 739 24.83 19.36 -23.52
C PRO A 739 25.92 18.62 -22.72
N GLU A 740 26.92 19.33 -22.23
CA GLU A 740 28.08 18.79 -21.48
C GLU A 740 27.69 18.18 -20.11
N ILE A 741 26.50 18.53 -19.56
CA ILE A 741 26.04 17.99 -18.29
C ILE A 741 25.67 16.50 -18.40
N LEU A 742 25.36 16.00 -19.60
CA LEU A 742 25.08 14.59 -19.87
C LEU A 742 26.33 13.67 -19.84
N THR A 743 27.55 14.23 -19.96
CA THR A 743 28.78 13.45 -20.04
C THR A 743 29.54 13.38 -18.72
N SER A 744 29.09 14.04 -17.67
CA SER A 744 29.73 14.14 -16.33
C SER A 744 29.00 13.45 -15.20
N GLY A 745 28.10 12.47 -15.49
CA GLY A 745 27.33 11.69 -14.53
C GLY A 745 27.75 10.22 -14.47
#